data_1be03b50ed7b6c1a7a1c9c2894d20141
#
_entry.id   1be03b50ed7b6c1a7a1c9c2894d20141
#
_cell.length_a   1.000
_cell.length_b   1.000
_cell.length_c   1.000
_cell.angle_alpha   90.00
_cell.angle_beta   90.00
_cell.angle_gamma   90.00
#
_symmetry.space_group_name_H-M   'P 1'
#
loop_
_entity.id
_entity.type
_entity.pdbx_description
1 polymer ?
#
loop_
_entity_poly.entity_id
_entity_poly.type
_entity_poly.pdbx_seq_one_letter_code
_entity_poly.pdbx_strand_id
1 'polypeptide(L)'
;MGKVAEQKNAQEQDLNQLRKVRREKLADLQENGKNPFLITKYDVTHHSMEIKDNFEEMEGKDVSIAGRIMSKRVMGKASFCNVQDLQGNIQSYVARDNVGEEAYKDFKKMDIGDIVGIKGDVFRTKMGEISIHAHEVTLLSKSLQILPEKFHGLTNTDLRYRQRYVDLIMNPDVKDTFIKRSKIISAIRKYLDGQGFMEVETPILVSNAGGAAARPFETHFNALSEDFKLRISLELYLKRLIVGGMERVYEIGRVFRNEGLDTRHNPEFTLMELYQAYTDYNGMMDLTENLYRYVAQEVLGTTKICYNGVEMDLGKPFERITMVDAVKKYAGVDWNEVHTLKEARALAKEHKVEYEERHKKGDILALFFEEFAEEHLIQPTFVMDHPIEISPLTKKKPENPEYTERFEFFMNGWEMANAYSELNDPIDQRERFKAQEELLAQGDEEANTTDEDFMNALEIGMPPTGGIGFGIDRMCMLLTDSAAIRDVLLFPTMKSQGAAKNEANNAAQATPVAAKVVVPVEETAVPAKVEIDFSNVEVEPLFEDMVDFETFSKSDFRAVKVKECEAVPKSKKLLKFLLDDGSGVDRVILSGIHDYYEPEFLVGKTLLAITNLPPRKMMGIDSCGMIISATHLVEGREGLNVLILDDKIPAGAKLY
;
A
#
# COMPACT_ATOMS: atom_id res chain seq x y z
N MET A 1 26.16 -23.57 6.21
CA MET A 1 25.32 -22.63 6.98
C MET A 1 26.07 -21.96 8.15
N GLY A 2 26.94 -22.63 8.92
CA GLY A 2 27.66 -22.01 10.05
C GLY A 2 28.50 -20.78 9.71
N LYS A 3 29.34 -20.84 8.68
CA LYS A 3 30.23 -19.71 8.30
C LYS A 3 29.50 -18.43 7.89
N VAL A 4 28.32 -18.51 7.28
CA VAL A 4 27.52 -17.34 6.88
C VAL A 4 26.83 -16.71 8.10
N ALA A 5 26.42 -17.54 9.08
CA ALA A 5 25.85 -17.05 10.34
C ALA A 5 26.91 -16.39 11.23
N GLU A 6 28.12 -16.96 11.30
CA GLU A 6 29.26 -16.36 12.02
C GLU A 6 29.70 -15.03 11.39
N GLN A 7 29.74 -14.93 10.06
CA GLN A 7 30.05 -13.67 9.38
C GLN A 7 28.96 -12.59 9.60
N LYS A 8 27.67 -12.96 9.59
CA LYS A 8 26.59 -12.03 9.93
C LYS A 8 26.66 -11.52 11.37
N ASN A 9 26.93 -12.41 12.33
CA ASN A 9 27.09 -12.02 13.73
C ASN A 9 28.31 -11.11 13.96
N ALA A 10 29.43 -11.37 13.30
CA ALA A 10 30.61 -10.51 13.36
C ALA A 10 30.32 -9.12 12.76
N GLN A 11 29.68 -9.04 11.60
CA GLN A 11 29.28 -7.76 11.00
C GLN A 11 28.29 -6.96 11.88
N GLU A 12 27.34 -7.63 12.52
CA GLU A 12 26.38 -6.99 13.41
C GLU A 12 27.04 -6.48 14.70
N GLN A 13 28.02 -7.18 15.23
CA GLN A 13 28.84 -6.72 16.36
C GLN A 13 29.70 -5.50 16.00
N ASP A 14 30.34 -5.48 14.83
CA ASP A 14 31.11 -4.35 14.33
C ASP A 14 30.22 -3.11 14.12
N LEU A 15 29.02 -3.28 13.54
CA LEU A 15 28.06 -2.20 13.37
C LEU A 15 27.59 -1.61 14.71
N ASN A 16 27.35 -2.45 15.71
CA ASN A 16 26.96 -2.01 17.05
C ASN A 16 28.08 -1.26 17.75
N GLN A 17 29.33 -1.68 17.57
CA GLN A 17 30.50 -0.97 18.08
C GLN A 17 30.66 0.41 17.43
N LEU A 18 30.48 0.51 16.11
CA LEU A 18 30.56 1.81 15.40
C LEU A 18 29.43 2.76 15.83
N ARG A 19 28.20 2.23 16.03
CA ARG A 19 27.08 3.03 16.59
C ARG A 19 27.40 3.56 18.00
N LYS A 20 28.05 2.76 18.83
CA LYS A 20 28.48 3.17 20.17
C LYS A 20 29.50 4.32 20.09
N VAL A 21 30.52 4.18 19.25
CA VAL A 21 31.53 5.24 19.03
C VAL A 21 30.89 6.55 18.57
N ARG A 22 29.88 6.51 17.68
CA ARG A 22 29.16 7.72 17.23
C ARG A 22 28.39 8.40 18.36
N ARG A 23 27.81 7.64 19.29
CA ARG A 23 27.14 8.17 20.49
C ARG A 23 28.14 8.78 21.47
N GLU A 24 29.30 8.16 21.66
CA GLU A 24 30.37 8.69 22.48
C GLU A 24 30.89 10.02 21.91
N LYS A 25 31.07 10.12 20.59
CA LYS A 25 31.46 11.39 19.93
C LYS A 25 30.38 12.48 20.10
N LEU A 26 29.10 12.12 20.08
CA LEU A 26 28.02 13.07 20.34
C LEU A 26 28.08 13.56 21.80
N ALA A 27 28.28 12.67 22.77
CA ALA A 27 28.39 13.02 24.17
C ALA A 27 29.58 13.99 24.40
N ASP A 28 30.76 13.69 23.81
CA ASP A 28 31.94 14.59 23.85
C ASP A 28 31.61 15.99 23.29
N LEU A 29 30.84 16.06 22.17
CA LEU A 29 30.41 17.35 21.62
C LEU A 29 29.44 18.09 22.56
N GLN A 30 28.54 17.38 23.20
CA GLN A 30 27.57 17.97 24.14
C GLN A 30 28.24 18.48 25.41
N GLU A 31 29.14 17.72 25.98
CA GLU A 31 29.93 18.10 27.16
C GLU A 31 30.82 19.33 26.90
N ASN A 32 31.34 19.46 25.67
CA ASN A 32 32.17 20.60 25.26
C ASN A 32 31.36 21.79 24.73
N GLY A 33 30.05 21.83 24.92
CA GLY A 33 29.18 22.93 24.49
C GLY A 33 29.01 23.06 22.95
N LYS A 34 29.37 22.01 22.18
CA LYS A 34 29.28 21.96 20.71
C LYS A 34 28.14 21.05 20.23
N ASN A 35 27.03 21.00 20.98
CA ASN A 35 25.89 20.17 20.64
C ASN A 35 25.24 20.61 19.32
N PRO A 36 25.34 19.82 18.22
CA PRO A 36 24.80 20.24 16.93
C PRO A 36 23.28 20.37 16.93
N PHE A 37 22.59 19.66 17.82
CA PHE A 37 21.12 19.66 17.88
C PHE A 37 20.54 20.93 18.53
N LEU A 38 21.36 21.84 19.01
CA LEU A 38 20.94 23.17 19.46
C LEU A 38 20.90 24.20 18.32
N ILE A 39 21.46 23.87 17.15
CA ILE A 39 21.41 24.73 15.97
C ILE A 39 20.04 24.62 15.32
N THR A 40 19.27 25.71 15.31
CA THR A 40 17.90 25.75 14.79
C THR A 40 17.80 26.31 13.37
N LYS A 41 18.83 27.01 12.90
CA LYS A 41 18.87 27.63 11.58
C LYS A 41 20.28 27.62 11.01
N TYR A 42 20.39 27.46 9.70
CA TYR A 42 21.62 27.65 8.94
C TYR A 42 21.27 28.30 7.60
N ASP A 43 21.98 29.36 7.24
CA ASP A 43 21.68 30.12 6.01
C ASP A 43 22.41 29.48 4.83
N VAL A 44 21.63 28.85 3.92
CA VAL A 44 22.11 28.29 2.65
C VAL A 44 21.88 29.31 1.54
N THR A 45 22.92 29.60 0.77
CA THR A 45 22.83 30.55 -0.35
C THR A 45 22.72 29.86 -1.71
N HIS A 46 23.33 28.70 -1.87
CA HIS A 46 23.41 27.97 -3.15
C HIS A 46 23.36 26.45 -2.93
N HIS A 47 22.95 25.75 -3.98
CA HIS A 47 23.01 24.29 -4.04
C HIS A 47 24.14 23.81 -4.97
N SER A 48 24.50 22.52 -4.82
CA SER A 48 25.65 21.92 -5.49
C SER A 48 25.64 22.06 -7.03
N MET A 49 24.47 21.82 -7.67
CA MET A 49 24.38 21.90 -9.13
C MET A 49 24.31 23.35 -9.63
N GLU A 50 23.67 24.26 -8.89
CA GLU A 50 23.70 25.70 -9.21
C GLU A 50 25.12 26.21 -9.32
N ILE A 51 26.00 25.80 -8.39
CA ILE A 51 27.41 26.17 -8.40
C ILE A 51 28.13 25.53 -9.60
N LYS A 52 27.87 24.26 -9.87
CA LYS A 52 28.56 23.53 -10.95
C LYS A 52 28.16 24.01 -12.32
N ASP A 53 26.85 24.20 -12.54
CA ASP A 53 26.31 24.60 -13.84
C ASP A 53 26.65 26.04 -14.20
N ASN A 54 26.84 26.91 -13.18
CA ASN A 54 27.18 28.33 -13.37
C ASN A 54 28.61 28.64 -12.91
N PHE A 55 29.52 27.65 -13.00
CA PHE A 55 30.87 27.79 -12.45
C PHE A 55 31.61 29.06 -12.89
N GLU A 56 31.55 29.42 -14.15
CA GLU A 56 32.25 30.58 -14.72
C GLU A 56 31.85 31.90 -14.03
N GLU A 57 30.59 31.99 -13.59
CA GLU A 57 30.09 33.13 -12.84
C GLU A 57 30.34 33.01 -11.33
N MET A 58 30.51 31.79 -10.84
CA MET A 58 30.63 31.47 -9.42
C MET A 58 32.07 31.37 -8.94
N GLU A 59 33.05 31.24 -9.84
CA GLU A 59 34.47 31.13 -9.44
C GLU A 59 34.93 32.31 -8.57
N GLY A 60 35.50 32.01 -7.43
CA GLY A 60 35.97 32.99 -6.44
C GLY A 60 34.87 33.65 -5.59
N LYS A 61 33.58 33.33 -5.82
CA LYS A 61 32.50 33.85 -4.98
C LYS A 61 32.33 33.03 -3.72
N ASP A 62 32.01 33.73 -2.63
CA ASP A 62 31.64 33.10 -1.38
C ASP A 62 30.26 32.49 -1.43
N VAL A 63 30.16 31.26 -1.00
CA VAL A 63 28.90 30.48 -0.93
C VAL A 63 28.74 29.84 0.43
N SER A 64 27.49 29.56 0.79
CA SER A 64 27.13 28.78 1.95
C SER A 64 26.25 27.63 1.49
N ILE A 65 26.72 26.40 1.70
CA ILE A 65 25.98 25.17 1.38
C ILE A 65 25.69 24.37 2.64
N ALA A 66 24.67 23.53 2.60
CA ALA A 66 24.42 22.54 3.63
C ALA A 66 24.05 21.19 3.01
N GLY A 67 24.48 20.12 3.62
CA GLY A 67 24.17 18.77 3.13
C GLY A 67 24.85 17.67 3.93
N ARG A 68 24.73 16.45 3.44
CA ARG A 68 25.24 15.25 4.08
C ARG A 68 26.63 14.90 3.57
N ILE A 69 27.56 14.60 4.49
CA ILE A 69 28.88 14.05 4.13
C ILE A 69 28.70 12.64 3.58
N MET A 70 28.99 12.45 2.29
CA MET A 70 28.89 11.15 1.61
C MET A 70 30.26 10.46 1.45
N SER A 71 31.33 11.22 1.49
CA SER A 71 32.69 10.70 1.55
C SER A 71 33.62 11.71 2.21
N LYS A 72 34.67 11.21 2.84
CA LYS A 72 35.69 12.04 3.46
C LYS A 72 37.07 11.40 3.35
N ARG A 73 38.05 12.19 2.91
CA ARG A 73 39.45 11.79 2.79
C ARG A 73 40.35 12.78 3.53
N VAL A 74 40.98 12.31 4.60
CA VAL A 74 41.90 13.11 5.44
C VAL A 74 43.32 12.92 4.94
N MET A 75 44.04 14.01 4.64
CA MET A 75 45.44 14.04 4.14
C MET A 75 46.26 15.00 4.97
N GLY A 76 46.56 14.63 6.23
CA GLY A 76 47.39 15.44 7.14
C GLY A 76 46.74 16.75 7.54
N LYS A 77 47.20 17.89 6.98
CA LYS A 77 46.70 19.25 7.29
C LYS A 77 45.51 19.68 6.41
N ALA A 78 45.13 18.89 5.45
CA ALA A 78 44.01 19.17 4.56
C ALA A 78 43.14 17.90 4.36
N SER A 79 41.91 18.09 3.99
CA SER A 79 40.95 17.04 3.76
C SER A 79 40.03 17.41 2.60
N PHE A 80 39.49 16.40 1.94
CA PHE A 80 38.36 16.55 1.03
C PHE A 80 37.13 15.81 1.58
N CYS A 81 35.96 16.38 1.40
CA CYS A 81 34.70 15.68 1.60
C CYS A 81 33.76 16.01 0.46
N ASN A 82 32.85 15.05 0.15
CA ASN A 82 31.73 15.31 -0.73
C ASN A 82 30.48 15.53 0.11
N VAL A 83 29.80 16.64 -0.12
CA VAL A 83 28.56 17.02 0.52
C VAL A 83 27.42 16.85 -0.47
N GLN A 84 26.43 16.06 -0.10
CA GLN A 84 25.21 15.81 -0.89
C GLN A 84 24.10 16.71 -0.38
N ASP A 85 23.47 17.45 -1.30
CA ASP A 85 22.27 18.25 -1.06
C ASP A 85 21.06 17.74 -1.89
N LEU A 86 20.05 18.59 -2.07
CA LEU A 86 18.86 18.27 -2.87
C LEU A 86 19.21 17.99 -4.34
N GLN A 87 20.10 18.78 -4.91
CA GLN A 87 20.38 18.76 -6.36
C GLN A 87 21.49 17.77 -6.74
N GLY A 88 22.43 17.50 -5.83
CA GLY A 88 23.54 16.59 -6.15
C GLY A 88 24.65 16.56 -5.11
N ASN A 89 25.89 16.49 -5.57
CA ASN A 89 27.06 16.43 -4.71
C ASN A 89 28.07 17.51 -5.13
N ILE A 90 28.73 18.13 -4.13
CA ILE A 90 29.86 19.02 -4.39
C ILE A 90 31.03 18.66 -3.47
N GLN A 91 32.24 18.71 -4.00
CA GLN A 91 33.44 18.52 -3.24
C GLN A 91 33.74 19.77 -2.42
N SER A 92 34.20 19.58 -1.19
CA SER A 92 34.72 20.67 -0.35
C SER A 92 36.11 20.34 0.14
N TYR A 93 37.02 21.29 -0.05
CA TYR A 93 38.38 21.25 0.45
C TYR A 93 38.48 21.97 1.80
N VAL A 94 38.81 21.21 2.85
CA VAL A 94 38.88 21.70 4.22
C VAL A 94 40.35 21.65 4.68
N ALA A 95 40.99 22.80 4.78
CA ALA A 95 42.40 22.92 5.21
C ALA A 95 42.48 23.54 6.59
N ARG A 96 43.35 22.98 7.45
CA ARG A 96 43.59 23.47 8.80
C ARG A 96 43.94 24.98 8.85
N ASP A 97 44.73 25.42 7.88
CA ASP A 97 45.23 26.78 7.84
C ASP A 97 44.13 27.79 7.42
N ASN A 98 42.99 27.31 6.87
CA ASN A 98 41.83 28.13 6.49
C ASN A 98 40.74 28.13 7.55
N VAL A 99 40.37 26.94 8.07
CA VAL A 99 39.26 26.82 9.05
C VAL A 99 39.72 26.95 10.49
N GLY A 100 41.04 26.95 10.74
CA GLY A 100 41.64 26.95 12.07
C GLY A 100 41.88 25.54 12.64
N GLU A 101 42.79 25.45 13.59
CA GLU A 101 43.26 24.15 14.12
C GLU A 101 42.15 23.41 14.87
N GLU A 102 41.36 24.12 15.68
CA GLU A 102 40.28 23.52 16.47
C GLU A 102 39.15 23.01 15.56
N ALA A 103 38.65 23.84 14.66
CA ALA A 103 37.59 23.46 13.72
C ALA A 103 38.03 22.29 12.80
N TYR A 104 39.33 22.27 12.43
CA TYR A 104 39.85 21.14 11.66
C TYR A 104 39.95 19.85 12.46
N LYS A 105 40.25 19.91 13.77
CA LYS A 105 40.22 18.74 14.67
C LYS A 105 38.79 18.19 14.78
N ASP A 106 37.82 19.08 14.94
CA ASP A 106 36.41 18.70 15.00
C ASP A 106 35.93 18.09 13.68
N PHE A 107 36.29 18.70 12.54
CA PHE A 107 36.00 18.14 11.23
C PHE A 107 36.57 16.74 11.05
N LYS A 108 37.78 16.46 11.52
CA LYS A 108 38.36 15.11 11.45
C LYS A 108 37.56 14.06 12.24
N LYS A 109 36.88 14.46 13.31
CA LYS A 109 36.02 13.57 14.13
C LYS A 109 34.63 13.32 13.50
N MET A 110 34.19 14.18 12.57
CA MET A 110 32.93 14.01 11.87
C MET A 110 32.90 12.70 11.08
N ASP A 111 31.73 12.10 10.94
CA ASP A 111 31.55 10.81 10.28
C ASP A 111 30.81 10.96 8.95
N ILE A 112 30.94 9.97 8.06
CA ILE A 112 30.09 9.84 6.87
C ILE A 112 28.65 9.70 7.35
N GLY A 113 27.73 10.47 6.73
CA GLY A 113 26.35 10.57 7.14
C GLY A 113 26.03 11.81 7.99
N ASP A 114 27.01 12.48 8.59
CA ASP A 114 26.79 13.74 9.30
C ASP A 114 26.27 14.82 8.35
N ILE A 115 25.40 15.70 8.84
CA ILE A 115 24.94 16.87 8.10
C ILE A 115 25.76 18.07 8.51
N VAL A 116 26.33 18.76 7.54
CA VAL A 116 27.22 19.90 7.74
C VAL A 116 26.77 21.11 6.94
N GLY A 117 27.09 22.28 7.47
CA GLY A 117 27.13 23.54 6.73
C GLY A 117 28.54 23.90 6.40
N ILE A 118 28.81 24.37 5.19
CA ILE A 118 30.15 24.81 4.74
C ILE A 118 30.01 26.17 4.09
N LYS A 119 30.82 27.13 4.56
CA LYS A 119 31.01 28.43 3.92
C LYS A 119 32.41 28.51 3.32
N GLY A 120 32.54 29.04 2.14
CA GLY A 120 33.80 29.20 1.45
C GLY A 120 33.63 29.69 0.02
N ASP A 121 34.77 29.87 -0.66
CA ASP A 121 34.84 30.31 -2.06
C ASP A 121 34.80 29.14 -3.04
N VAL A 122 34.19 29.36 -4.17
CA VAL A 122 34.10 28.38 -5.28
C VAL A 122 35.40 28.38 -6.05
N PHE A 123 35.98 27.21 -6.31
CA PHE A 123 37.20 27.08 -7.10
C PHE A 123 37.23 25.76 -7.89
N ARG A 124 38.14 25.70 -8.86
CA ARG A 124 38.43 24.48 -9.59
C ARG A 124 39.76 23.88 -9.12
N THR A 125 39.73 22.60 -8.77
CA THR A 125 40.93 21.88 -8.38
C THR A 125 41.87 21.69 -9.58
N LYS A 126 43.14 21.38 -9.35
CA LYS A 126 44.12 21.04 -10.42
C LYS A 126 43.68 19.86 -11.32
N MET A 127 42.81 18.99 -10.80
CA MET A 127 42.26 17.86 -11.50
C MET A 127 40.94 18.18 -12.22
N GLY A 128 40.51 19.45 -12.21
CA GLY A 128 39.31 19.92 -12.91
C GLY A 128 38.02 19.84 -12.12
N GLU A 129 37.99 19.29 -10.88
CA GLU A 129 36.77 19.18 -10.06
C GLU A 129 36.38 20.54 -9.47
N ILE A 130 35.12 20.95 -9.69
CA ILE A 130 34.53 22.15 -9.09
C ILE A 130 34.29 21.88 -7.61
N SER A 131 34.82 22.74 -6.73
CA SER A 131 34.91 22.52 -5.31
C SER A 131 34.68 23.81 -4.52
N ILE A 132 34.42 23.68 -3.21
CA ILE A 132 34.36 24.79 -2.29
C ILE A 132 35.62 24.74 -1.42
N HIS A 133 36.35 25.84 -1.36
CA HIS A 133 37.45 26.06 -0.45
C HIS A 133 36.90 26.56 0.89
N ALA A 134 36.78 25.66 1.86
CA ALA A 134 36.07 25.93 3.09
C ALA A 134 36.82 26.90 4.01
N HIS A 135 36.14 27.96 4.47
CA HIS A 135 36.56 28.89 5.51
C HIS A 135 35.88 28.55 6.84
N GLU A 136 34.67 28.00 6.81
CA GLU A 136 33.92 27.59 7.99
C GLU A 136 33.25 26.23 7.72
N VAL A 137 33.28 25.33 8.71
CA VAL A 137 32.57 24.05 8.71
C VAL A 137 31.82 23.92 10.02
N THR A 138 30.51 23.80 9.94
CA THR A 138 29.60 23.65 11.07
C THR A 138 28.93 22.29 11.03
N LEU A 139 29.02 21.52 12.12
CA LEU A 139 28.23 20.29 12.26
C LEU A 139 26.78 20.64 12.61
N LEU A 140 25.84 20.39 11.70
CA LEU A 140 24.41 20.72 11.87
C LEU A 140 23.61 19.56 12.47
N SER A 141 24.01 18.31 12.18
CA SER A 141 23.37 17.13 12.75
C SER A 141 24.31 15.94 12.74
N LYS A 142 24.38 15.22 13.86
CA LYS A 142 25.19 14.02 14.02
C LYS A 142 24.44 12.77 13.58
N SER A 143 24.97 12.07 12.61
CA SER A 143 24.44 10.77 12.19
C SER A 143 24.86 9.69 13.19
N LEU A 144 23.90 9.06 13.85
CA LEU A 144 24.13 7.97 14.82
C LEU A 144 24.05 6.59 14.20
N GLN A 145 23.43 6.48 13.01
CA GLN A 145 23.38 5.26 12.21
C GLN A 145 24.43 5.27 11.11
N ILE A 146 24.78 4.10 10.63
CA ILE A 146 25.74 3.91 9.56
C ILE A 146 24.98 3.75 8.25
N LEU A 147 25.34 4.54 7.25
CA LEU A 147 24.80 4.39 5.89
C LEU A 147 25.37 3.10 5.26
N PRO A 148 24.61 2.44 4.37
CA PRO A 148 25.12 1.34 3.57
C PRO A 148 26.37 1.75 2.77
N GLU A 149 27.20 0.77 2.38
CA GLU A 149 28.39 1.04 1.59
C GLU A 149 28.07 1.66 0.23
N LYS A 150 28.78 2.73 -0.13
CA LYS A 150 28.52 3.56 -1.30
C LYS A 150 28.59 2.78 -2.63
N PHE A 151 29.44 1.75 -2.72
CA PHE A 151 29.71 1.03 -3.96
C PHE A 151 28.59 0.09 -4.42
N HIS A 152 27.72 -0.33 -3.52
CA HIS A 152 26.63 -1.24 -3.84
C HIS A 152 25.24 -0.60 -3.67
N GLY A 153 25.17 0.64 -3.12
CA GLY A 153 23.91 1.28 -2.81
C GLY A 153 23.06 0.45 -1.83
N LEU A 154 21.80 0.81 -1.70
CA LEU A 154 20.80 -0.02 -1.03
C LEU A 154 20.12 -0.90 -2.12
N THR A 155 20.68 -2.09 -2.37
CA THR A 155 20.21 -3.00 -3.44
C THR A 155 19.03 -3.87 -3.03
N ASN A 156 18.83 -4.10 -1.74
CA ASN A 156 17.71 -4.89 -1.24
C ASN A 156 16.41 -4.11 -1.39
N THR A 157 15.53 -4.54 -2.29
CA THR A 157 14.27 -3.87 -2.65
C THR A 157 13.33 -3.71 -1.45
N ASP A 158 13.21 -4.74 -0.58
CA ASP A 158 12.37 -4.65 0.63
C ASP A 158 12.88 -3.57 1.60
N LEU A 159 14.19 -3.50 1.81
CA LEU A 159 14.79 -2.42 2.63
C LEU A 159 14.65 -1.05 2.00
N ARG A 160 14.73 -0.92 0.67
CA ARG A 160 14.51 0.34 -0.05
C ARG A 160 13.12 0.91 0.22
N TYR A 161 12.10 0.07 0.18
CA TYR A 161 10.72 0.50 0.44
C TYR A 161 10.49 0.83 1.92
N ARG A 162 11.04 0.02 2.85
CA ARG A 162 10.88 0.23 4.31
C ARG A 162 11.70 1.39 4.86
N GLN A 163 12.88 1.62 4.29
CA GLN A 163 13.80 2.69 4.68
C GLN A 163 13.98 3.68 3.53
N ARG A 164 12.88 4.20 3.01
CA ARG A 164 12.88 5.13 1.88
C ARG A 164 13.80 6.32 2.09
N TYR A 165 13.93 6.82 3.31
CA TYR A 165 14.86 7.87 3.66
C TYR A 165 16.33 7.49 3.45
N VAL A 166 16.69 6.21 3.59
CA VAL A 166 18.03 5.72 3.23
C VAL A 166 18.16 5.54 1.72
N ASP A 167 17.14 5.00 1.07
CA ASP A 167 17.06 4.83 -0.38
C ASP A 167 17.26 6.17 -1.11
N LEU A 168 16.57 7.23 -0.67
CA LEU A 168 16.73 8.60 -1.20
C LEU A 168 18.14 9.20 -1.00
N ILE A 169 18.88 8.75 0.02
CA ILE A 169 20.27 9.17 0.25
C ILE A 169 21.22 8.42 -0.68
N MET A 170 21.00 7.10 -0.84
CA MET A 170 21.96 6.22 -1.50
C MET A 170 21.74 6.10 -2.99
N ASN A 171 20.51 6.23 -3.47
CA ASN A 171 20.09 6.04 -4.85
C ASN A 171 19.49 7.35 -5.42
N PRO A 172 20.29 8.20 -6.10
CA PRO A 172 19.82 9.49 -6.61
C PRO A 172 18.65 9.38 -7.60
N ASP A 173 18.59 8.33 -8.40
CA ASP A 173 17.53 8.10 -9.40
C ASP A 173 16.15 7.98 -8.74
N VAL A 174 16.10 7.42 -7.53
CA VAL A 174 14.85 7.33 -6.74
C VAL A 174 14.32 8.73 -6.39
N LYS A 175 15.21 9.65 -6.07
CA LYS A 175 14.84 11.05 -5.81
C LYS A 175 14.25 11.71 -7.06
N ASP A 176 14.86 11.48 -8.22
CA ASP A 176 14.40 12.01 -9.51
C ASP A 176 12.99 11.51 -9.86
N THR A 177 12.68 10.23 -9.59
CA THR A 177 11.33 9.67 -9.75
C THR A 177 10.30 10.47 -8.95
N PHE A 178 10.55 10.79 -7.69
CA PHE A 178 9.62 11.57 -6.85
C PHE A 178 9.54 13.05 -7.23
N ILE A 179 10.64 13.64 -7.72
CA ILE A 179 10.62 14.99 -8.30
C ILE A 179 9.74 15.01 -9.55
N LYS A 180 9.90 14.03 -10.46
CA LYS A 180 9.05 13.89 -11.65
C LYS A 180 7.59 13.66 -11.28
N ARG A 181 7.30 12.78 -10.30
CA ARG A 181 5.93 12.60 -9.80
C ARG A 181 5.29 13.91 -9.34
N SER A 182 6.01 14.72 -8.58
CA SER A 182 5.52 16.03 -8.14
C SER A 182 5.26 16.97 -9.34
N LYS A 183 6.16 16.97 -10.34
CA LYS A 183 5.99 17.76 -11.57
C LYS A 183 4.81 17.27 -12.41
N ILE A 184 4.57 15.95 -12.50
CA ILE A 184 3.42 15.36 -13.18
C ILE A 184 2.12 15.91 -12.58
N ILE A 185 1.95 15.83 -11.26
CA ILE A 185 0.75 16.33 -10.57
C ILE A 185 0.59 17.84 -10.78
N SER A 186 1.69 18.61 -10.72
CA SER A 186 1.65 20.05 -10.98
C SER A 186 1.27 20.38 -12.43
N ALA A 187 1.75 19.60 -13.40
CA ALA A 187 1.41 19.77 -14.81
C ALA A 187 -0.06 19.43 -15.08
N ILE A 188 -0.59 18.38 -14.46
CA ILE A 188 -2.02 18.04 -14.53
C ILE A 188 -2.87 19.22 -14.04
N ARG A 189 -2.58 19.75 -12.83
CA ARG A 189 -3.29 20.91 -12.28
C ARG A 189 -3.24 22.10 -13.23
N LYS A 190 -2.04 22.46 -13.70
CA LYS A 190 -1.85 23.58 -14.63
C LYS A 190 -2.66 23.41 -15.92
N TYR A 191 -2.74 22.18 -16.45
CA TYR A 191 -3.54 21.88 -17.63
C TYR A 191 -5.03 22.06 -17.37
N LEU A 192 -5.54 21.45 -16.30
CA LEU A 192 -6.98 21.48 -15.96
C LEU A 192 -7.46 22.87 -15.55
N ASP A 193 -6.68 23.60 -14.75
CA ASP A 193 -6.98 25.00 -14.39
C ASP A 193 -7.04 25.87 -15.65
N GLY A 194 -6.11 25.65 -16.61
CA GLY A 194 -6.12 26.32 -17.91
C GLY A 194 -7.34 26.00 -18.79
N GLN A 195 -8.01 24.86 -18.55
CA GLN A 195 -9.27 24.47 -19.18
C GLN A 195 -10.51 24.93 -18.39
N GLY A 196 -10.33 25.63 -17.28
CA GLY A 196 -11.42 26.16 -16.45
C GLY A 196 -12.05 25.13 -15.51
N PHE A 197 -11.35 24.04 -15.19
CA PHE A 197 -11.75 23.13 -14.13
C PHE A 197 -11.43 23.72 -12.76
N MET A 198 -12.25 23.38 -11.78
CA MET A 198 -12.07 23.72 -10.37
C MET A 198 -11.62 22.50 -9.60
N GLU A 199 -10.46 22.56 -8.92
CA GLU A 199 -10.05 21.52 -7.96
C GLU A 199 -10.92 21.62 -6.70
N VAL A 200 -11.46 20.49 -6.27
CA VAL A 200 -12.31 20.39 -5.07
C VAL A 200 -11.83 19.27 -4.17
N GLU A 201 -12.29 19.26 -2.92
CA GLU A 201 -12.05 18.20 -1.95
C GLU A 201 -13.39 17.65 -1.47
N THR A 202 -13.52 16.33 -1.46
CA THR A 202 -14.71 15.62 -1.00
C THR A 202 -14.35 14.66 0.15
N PRO A 203 -15.32 14.16 0.93
CA PRO A 203 -15.03 13.34 2.11
C PRO A 203 -14.28 12.04 1.79
N ILE A 204 -13.27 11.74 2.60
CA ILE A 204 -12.60 10.42 2.61
C ILE A 204 -13.41 9.40 3.43
N LEU A 205 -13.98 9.85 4.55
CA LEU A 205 -14.90 9.04 5.36
C LEU A 205 -16.31 9.21 4.83
N VAL A 206 -16.91 8.11 4.40
CA VAL A 206 -18.24 8.09 3.76
C VAL A 206 -19.14 7.07 4.44
N SER A 207 -20.43 7.33 4.48
CA SER A 207 -21.42 6.36 4.96
C SER A 207 -21.67 5.25 3.93
N ASN A 208 -21.62 5.58 2.63
CA ASN A 208 -21.73 4.65 1.52
C ASN A 208 -20.52 4.79 0.59
N ALA A 209 -19.81 3.70 0.34
CA ALA A 209 -18.72 3.65 -0.63
C ALA A 209 -19.26 3.13 -1.96
N GLY A 210 -19.30 3.98 -2.97
CA GLY A 210 -19.79 3.68 -4.33
C GLY A 210 -18.92 4.35 -5.38
N GLY A 211 -19.28 4.16 -6.66
CA GLY A 211 -18.56 4.72 -7.80
C GLY A 211 -17.45 3.81 -8.36
N ALA A 212 -17.26 2.63 -7.80
CA ALA A 212 -16.33 1.61 -8.31
C ALA A 212 -16.79 0.22 -7.86
N ALA A 213 -16.33 -0.83 -8.54
CA ALA A 213 -16.44 -2.20 -8.09
C ALA A 213 -15.18 -2.48 -7.24
N ALA A 214 -15.31 -2.41 -5.92
CA ALA A 214 -14.19 -2.61 -5.00
C ALA A 214 -14.67 -2.80 -3.55
N ARG A 215 -13.95 -3.58 -2.78
CA ARG A 215 -14.23 -3.77 -1.36
C ARG A 215 -13.67 -2.60 -0.53
N PRO A 216 -14.49 -1.88 0.29
CA PRO A 216 -14.02 -0.79 1.11
C PRO A 216 -13.30 -1.27 2.38
N PHE A 217 -12.48 -0.39 2.98
CA PHE A 217 -12.09 -0.48 4.39
C PHE A 217 -13.19 0.12 5.25
N GLU A 218 -13.50 -0.53 6.37
CA GLU A 218 -14.52 -0.09 7.33
C GLU A 218 -13.87 0.43 8.61
N THR A 219 -14.52 1.41 9.26
CA THR A 219 -14.08 2.00 10.52
C THR A 219 -15.28 2.47 11.34
N HIS A 220 -15.14 2.50 12.67
CA HIS A 220 -16.18 2.97 13.57
C HIS A 220 -15.94 4.42 13.97
N PHE A 221 -16.96 5.29 13.85
CA PHE A 221 -16.91 6.67 14.29
C PHE A 221 -17.52 6.79 15.70
N ASN A 222 -16.69 6.77 16.72
CA ASN A 222 -17.10 6.74 18.13
C ASN A 222 -18.07 7.84 18.53
N ALA A 223 -17.91 9.07 18.01
CA ALA A 223 -18.75 10.21 18.41
C ALA A 223 -20.21 10.08 17.95
N LEU A 224 -20.46 9.42 16.82
CA LEU A 224 -21.79 9.16 16.28
C LEU A 224 -22.28 7.75 16.62
N SER A 225 -21.39 6.86 17.06
CA SER A 225 -21.64 5.41 17.21
C SER A 225 -22.17 4.78 15.92
N GLU A 226 -21.53 5.13 14.80
CA GLU A 226 -21.88 4.69 13.45
C GLU A 226 -20.67 4.14 12.73
N ASP A 227 -20.89 3.18 11.83
CA ASP A 227 -19.84 2.63 10.98
C ASP A 227 -19.70 3.44 9.70
N PHE A 228 -18.46 3.81 9.38
CA PHE A 228 -18.08 4.53 8.18
C PHE A 228 -17.16 3.67 7.32
N LYS A 229 -17.04 4.06 6.07
CA LYS A 229 -16.12 3.43 5.12
C LYS A 229 -15.10 4.44 4.62
N LEU A 230 -13.92 3.97 4.23
CA LEU A 230 -13.01 4.78 3.43
C LEU A 230 -13.45 4.73 1.97
N ARG A 231 -13.50 5.87 1.29
CA ARG A 231 -13.95 5.98 -0.10
C ARG A 231 -13.13 5.10 -1.04
N ILE A 232 -13.79 4.48 -2.01
CA ILE A 232 -13.18 3.66 -3.06
C ILE A 232 -13.07 4.40 -4.39
N SER A 233 -13.78 5.54 -4.55
CA SER A 233 -13.86 6.42 -5.70
C SER A 233 -14.25 7.83 -5.25
N LEU A 234 -14.13 8.81 -6.13
CA LEU A 234 -14.51 10.22 -5.92
C LEU A 234 -15.86 10.54 -6.60
N GLU A 235 -16.35 9.65 -7.45
CA GLU A 235 -17.40 9.83 -8.45
C GLU A 235 -18.69 10.44 -7.92
N LEU A 236 -19.32 9.78 -6.93
CA LEU A 236 -20.68 10.15 -6.53
C LEU A 236 -20.75 11.55 -5.90
N TYR A 237 -19.69 11.99 -5.23
CA TYR A 237 -19.63 13.35 -4.69
C TYR A 237 -19.39 14.40 -5.78
N LEU A 238 -18.50 14.12 -6.73
CA LEU A 238 -18.22 15.05 -7.83
C LEU A 238 -19.44 15.24 -8.74
N LYS A 239 -20.21 14.17 -9.01
CA LYS A 239 -21.49 14.25 -9.73
C LYS A 239 -22.52 15.14 -9.00
N ARG A 240 -22.58 15.08 -7.67
CA ARG A 240 -23.46 15.97 -6.89
C ARG A 240 -23.07 17.44 -7.05
N LEU A 241 -21.76 17.75 -7.22
CA LEU A 241 -21.32 19.10 -7.52
C LEU A 241 -21.75 19.57 -8.91
N ILE A 242 -21.76 18.66 -9.90
CA ILE A 242 -22.33 18.94 -11.24
C ILE A 242 -23.83 19.25 -11.14
N VAL A 243 -24.60 18.49 -10.36
CA VAL A 243 -26.01 18.80 -10.07
C VAL A 243 -26.14 20.18 -9.43
N GLY A 244 -25.21 20.55 -8.55
CA GLY A 244 -25.13 21.87 -7.91
C GLY A 244 -24.73 23.03 -8.83
N GLY A 245 -24.46 22.76 -10.13
CA GLY A 245 -24.12 23.78 -11.13
C GLY A 245 -22.63 24.06 -11.27
N MET A 246 -21.76 23.27 -10.66
CA MET A 246 -20.30 23.35 -10.88
C MET A 246 -19.95 22.59 -12.17
N GLU A 247 -19.89 23.29 -13.29
CA GLU A 247 -19.84 22.66 -14.62
C GLU A 247 -18.55 21.88 -14.92
N ARG A 248 -17.43 22.18 -14.25
CA ARG A 248 -16.13 21.52 -14.43
C ARG A 248 -15.44 21.40 -13.11
N VAL A 249 -15.35 20.18 -12.60
CA VAL A 249 -14.72 19.88 -11.32
C VAL A 249 -13.74 18.71 -11.45
N TYR A 250 -12.68 18.74 -10.64
CA TYR A 250 -11.79 17.60 -10.49
C TYR A 250 -11.28 17.48 -9.05
N GLU A 251 -10.89 16.29 -8.66
CA GLU A 251 -10.21 16.03 -7.40
C GLU A 251 -9.04 15.07 -7.65
N ILE A 252 -7.87 15.38 -7.09
CA ILE A 252 -6.74 14.46 -7.01
C ILE A 252 -6.64 13.99 -5.57
N GLY A 253 -7.06 12.77 -5.30
CA GLY A 253 -7.21 12.27 -3.95
C GLY A 253 -6.75 10.84 -3.74
N ARG A 254 -6.62 10.45 -2.46
CA ARG A 254 -6.44 9.06 -2.09
C ARG A 254 -7.78 8.35 -2.09
N VAL A 255 -7.78 7.14 -2.65
CA VAL A 255 -8.85 6.16 -2.54
C VAL A 255 -8.31 4.87 -1.95
N PHE A 256 -9.19 4.06 -1.37
CA PHE A 256 -8.83 2.94 -0.52
C PHE A 256 -9.61 1.70 -0.95
N ARG A 257 -8.91 0.65 -1.40
CA ARG A 257 -9.53 -0.62 -1.82
C ARG A 257 -8.90 -1.76 -1.03
N ASN A 258 -9.72 -2.51 -0.31
CA ASN A 258 -9.29 -3.62 0.53
C ASN A 258 -9.14 -4.91 -0.31
N GLU A 259 -8.21 -4.85 -1.23
CA GLU A 259 -7.91 -5.87 -2.23
C GLU A 259 -6.47 -6.39 -2.11
N GLY A 260 -5.98 -7.05 -3.16
CA GLY A 260 -4.65 -7.60 -3.22
C GLY A 260 -3.52 -6.56 -3.17
N LEU A 261 -2.32 -7.02 -2.88
CA LEU A 261 -1.10 -6.23 -2.81
C LEU A 261 -0.04 -6.85 -3.73
N ASP A 262 0.17 -6.26 -4.91
CA ASP A 262 1.11 -6.75 -5.92
C ASP A 262 2.02 -5.63 -6.47
N THR A 263 2.55 -5.81 -7.67
CA THR A 263 3.42 -4.83 -8.34
C THR A 263 2.66 -3.64 -8.93
N ARG A 264 1.36 -3.77 -9.17
CA ARG A 264 0.49 -2.75 -9.80
C ARG A 264 -0.57 -2.21 -8.85
N HIS A 265 -0.85 -2.91 -7.72
CA HIS A 265 -1.90 -2.58 -6.77
C HIS A 265 -1.32 -2.29 -5.38
N ASN A 266 -1.85 -1.24 -4.76
CA ASN A 266 -1.59 -0.87 -3.37
C ASN A 266 -2.95 -0.53 -2.72
N PRO A 267 -3.21 -0.91 -1.47
CA PRO A 267 -4.53 -0.74 -0.84
C PRO A 267 -5.00 0.72 -0.74
N GLU A 268 -4.07 1.66 -0.79
CA GLU A 268 -4.32 3.08 -0.97
C GLU A 268 -3.50 3.60 -2.15
N PHE A 269 -4.12 4.37 -3.03
CA PHE A 269 -3.46 4.92 -4.22
C PHE A 269 -4.04 6.28 -4.60
N THR A 270 -3.37 7.00 -5.49
CA THR A 270 -3.81 8.31 -5.96
C THR A 270 -4.63 8.16 -7.22
N LEU A 271 -5.88 8.56 -7.13
CA LEU A 271 -6.81 8.69 -8.25
C LEU A 271 -7.05 10.16 -8.54
N MET A 272 -7.25 10.51 -9.80
CA MET A 272 -7.84 11.77 -10.21
C MET A 272 -9.14 11.45 -10.91
N GLU A 273 -10.22 12.07 -10.47
CA GLU A 273 -11.48 12.05 -11.21
C GLU A 273 -11.88 13.46 -11.59
N LEU A 274 -12.44 13.62 -12.77
CA LEU A 274 -12.97 14.88 -13.24
C LEU A 274 -14.29 14.68 -13.99
N TYR A 275 -15.14 15.70 -13.89
CA TYR A 275 -16.47 15.73 -14.49
C TYR A 275 -16.69 17.07 -15.17
N GLN A 276 -17.24 17.01 -16.39
CA GLN A 276 -17.56 18.19 -17.18
C GLN A 276 -18.99 18.09 -17.71
N ALA A 277 -19.80 19.08 -17.38
CA ALA A 277 -21.14 19.23 -17.96
C ALA A 277 -21.09 19.59 -19.44
N TYR A 278 -22.13 19.19 -20.17
CA TYR A 278 -22.35 19.49 -21.60
C TYR A 278 -21.28 18.89 -22.52
N THR A 279 -20.70 17.76 -22.13
CA THR A 279 -19.79 16.95 -22.95
C THR A 279 -20.15 15.46 -22.80
N ASP A 280 -19.53 14.63 -23.63
CA ASP A 280 -19.72 13.18 -23.66
C ASP A 280 -18.39 12.43 -23.54
N TYR A 281 -18.41 11.11 -23.69
CA TYR A 281 -17.22 10.26 -23.65
C TYR A 281 -16.21 10.57 -24.78
N ASN A 282 -16.65 11.12 -25.94
CA ASN A 282 -15.74 11.55 -27.00
C ASN A 282 -14.93 12.77 -26.54
N GLY A 283 -15.57 13.73 -25.88
CA GLY A 283 -14.88 14.87 -25.26
C GLY A 283 -13.89 14.42 -24.19
N MET A 284 -14.18 13.35 -23.45
CA MET A 284 -13.24 12.77 -22.48
C MET A 284 -12.05 12.08 -23.15
N MET A 285 -12.23 11.43 -24.32
CA MET A 285 -11.10 10.90 -25.12
C MET A 285 -10.17 12.01 -25.57
N ASP A 286 -10.71 13.09 -26.10
CA ASP A 286 -9.93 14.25 -26.57
C ASP A 286 -9.18 14.93 -25.41
N LEU A 287 -9.83 15.08 -24.25
CA LEU A 287 -9.19 15.60 -23.04
C LEU A 287 -8.03 14.69 -22.59
N THR A 288 -8.24 13.37 -22.56
CA THR A 288 -7.23 12.38 -22.15
C THR A 288 -6.01 12.43 -23.04
N GLU A 289 -6.19 12.40 -24.34
CA GLU A 289 -5.12 12.47 -25.33
C GLU A 289 -4.28 13.74 -25.16
N ASN A 290 -4.95 14.88 -25.02
CA ASN A 290 -4.29 16.17 -24.85
C ASN A 290 -3.59 16.30 -23.49
N LEU A 291 -4.18 15.79 -22.41
CA LEU A 291 -3.60 15.79 -21.07
C LEU A 291 -2.30 14.98 -21.02
N TYR A 292 -2.32 13.74 -21.50
CA TYR A 292 -1.13 12.89 -21.52
C TYR A 292 0.00 13.48 -22.35
N ARG A 293 -0.32 14.01 -23.53
CA ARG A 293 0.63 14.72 -24.40
C ARG A 293 1.23 15.94 -23.71
N TYR A 294 0.40 16.75 -23.07
CA TYR A 294 0.84 17.95 -22.33
C TYR A 294 1.76 17.60 -21.17
N VAL A 295 1.35 16.64 -20.33
CA VAL A 295 2.13 16.22 -19.16
C VAL A 295 3.48 15.64 -19.56
N ALA A 296 3.53 14.77 -20.56
CA ALA A 296 4.80 14.20 -21.06
C ALA A 296 5.73 15.31 -21.60
N GLN A 297 5.21 16.23 -22.39
CA GLN A 297 6.01 17.34 -22.93
C GLN A 297 6.52 18.29 -21.84
N GLU A 298 5.69 18.63 -20.86
CA GLU A 298 6.05 19.56 -19.77
C GLU A 298 7.08 18.94 -18.80
N VAL A 299 6.96 17.65 -18.51
CA VAL A 299 7.80 16.98 -17.50
C VAL A 299 9.05 16.34 -18.07
N LEU A 300 8.93 15.72 -19.25
CA LEU A 300 10.01 14.95 -19.88
C LEU A 300 10.67 15.69 -21.04
N GLY A 301 10.04 16.76 -21.57
CA GLY A 301 10.47 17.48 -22.76
C GLY A 301 10.24 16.71 -24.07
N THR A 302 9.48 15.62 -24.02
CA THR A 302 9.18 14.76 -25.18
C THR A 302 7.85 14.06 -25.00
N THR A 303 7.16 13.75 -26.09
CA THR A 303 5.96 12.90 -26.11
C THR A 303 6.27 11.42 -26.34
N LYS A 304 7.51 11.08 -26.66
CA LYS A 304 7.96 9.69 -26.76
C LYS A 304 8.46 9.23 -25.41
N ILE A 305 7.82 8.21 -24.89
CA ILE A 305 8.18 7.59 -23.60
C ILE A 305 8.70 6.18 -23.86
N CYS A 306 9.56 5.71 -22.98
CA CYS A 306 10.06 4.35 -22.98
C CYS A 306 9.78 3.72 -21.62
N TYR A 307 9.12 2.59 -21.61
CA TYR A 307 8.87 1.81 -20.41
C TYR A 307 9.38 0.38 -20.62
N ASN A 308 10.30 -0.04 -19.76
CA ASN A 308 10.93 -1.37 -19.81
C ASN A 308 11.45 -1.73 -21.24
N GLY A 309 12.02 -0.75 -21.93
CA GLY A 309 12.56 -0.91 -23.30
C GLY A 309 11.51 -0.84 -24.42
N VAL A 310 10.23 -0.63 -24.10
CA VAL A 310 9.15 -0.48 -25.07
C VAL A 310 8.85 1.00 -25.30
N GLU A 311 8.99 1.46 -26.56
CA GLU A 311 8.65 2.84 -26.93
C GLU A 311 7.15 3.01 -27.16
N MET A 312 6.59 4.09 -26.59
CA MET A 312 5.21 4.55 -26.80
C MET A 312 5.24 6.01 -27.21
N ASP A 313 4.41 6.38 -28.18
CA ASP A 313 4.40 7.74 -28.77
C ASP A 313 3.06 8.46 -28.50
N LEU A 314 3.03 9.25 -27.43
CA LEU A 314 1.89 10.10 -27.04
C LEU A 314 1.66 11.28 -28.01
N GLY A 315 2.59 11.55 -28.94
CA GLY A 315 2.44 12.60 -29.95
C GLY A 315 1.53 12.21 -31.10
N LYS A 316 1.28 10.91 -31.31
CA LYS A 316 0.37 10.41 -32.34
C LYS A 316 -1.08 10.40 -31.84
N PRO A 317 -2.07 10.39 -32.75
CA PRO A 317 -3.46 10.11 -32.38
C PRO A 317 -3.56 8.72 -31.71
N PHE A 318 -4.32 8.64 -30.62
CA PHE A 318 -4.54 7.38 -29.94
C PHE A 318 -5.52 6.48 -30.72
N GLU A 319 -5.26 5.17 -30.75
CA GLU A 319 -6.17 4.22 -31.41
C GLU A 319 -7.51 4.20 -30.69
N ARG A 320 -8.60 4.15 -31.47
CA ARG A 320 -9.97 3.99 -30.96
C ARG A 320 -10.55 2.70 -31.52
N ILE A 321 -10.84 1.73 -30.66
CA ILE A 321 -11.35 0.41 -31.03
C ILE A 321 -12.51 0.05 -30.12
N THR A 322 -13.56 -0.59 -30.65
CA THR A 322 -14.62 -1.12 -29.78
C THR A 322 -14.17 -2.41 -29.10
N MET A 323 -14.75 -2.73 -27.94
CA MET A 323 -14.44 -3.99 -27.23
C MET A 323 -14.72 -5.20 -28.15
N VAL A 324 -15.81 -5.18 -28.90
CA VAL A 324 -16.16 -6.23 -29.88
C VAL A 324 -15.09 -6.37 -30.96
N ASP A 325 -14.63 -5.26 -31.52
CA ASP A 325 -13.57 -5.28 -32.56
C ASP A 325 -12.23 -5.72 -31.99
N ALA A 326 -11.93 -5.36 -30.73
CA ALA A 326 -10.72 -5.84 -30.04
C ALA A 326 -10.76 -7.36 -29.84
N VAL A 327 -11.86 -7.91 -29.35
CA VAL A 327 -12.07 -9.37 -29.22
C VAL A 327 -11.99 -10.05 -30.60
N LYS A 328 -12.61 -9.47 -31.62
CA LYS A 328 -12.50 -10.00 -32.99
C LYS A 328 -11.06 -10.01 -33.49
N LYS A 329 -10.30 -8.94 -33.25
CA LYS A 329 -8.91 -8.77 -33.69
C LYS A 329 -7.97 -9.78 -33.03
N TYR A 330 -8.12 -10.01 -31.73
CA TYR A 330 -7.15 -10.77 -30.93
C TYR A 330 -7.62 -12.19 -30.57
N ALA A 331 -8.90 -12.41 -30.30
CA ALA A 331 -9.44 -13.75 -30.06
C ALA A 331 -9.98 -14.44 -31.34
N GLY A 332 -10.17 -13.69 -32.44
CA GLY A 332 -10.77 -14.22 -33.66
C GLY A 332 -12.27 -14.50 -33.59
N VAL A 333 -12.94 -14.03 -32.53
CA VAL A 333 -14.37 -14.24 -32.29
C VAL A 333 -15.14 -12.97 -32.66
N ASP A 334 -16.07 -13.07 -33.62
CA ASP A 334 -16.95 -11.96 -33.97
C ASP A 334 -18.17 -11.94 -33.04
N TRP A 335 -18.14 -11.06 -32.03
CA TRP A 335 -19.20 -10.97 -31.03
C TRP A 335 -20.54 -10.46 -31.60
N ASN A 336 -20.56 -9.84 -32.79
CA ASN A 336 -21.77 -9.45 -33.47
C ASN A 336 -22.61 -10.64 -33.91
N GLU A 337 -22.03 -11.83 -34.03
CA GLU A 337 -22.72 -13.08 -34.36
C GLU A 337 -23.24 -13.81 -33.09
N VAL A 338 -22.94 -13.30 -31.87
CA VAL A 338 -23.33 -13.89 -30.59
C VAL A 338 -24.63 -13.23 -30.09
N HIS A 339 -25.76 -13.91 -30.23
CA HIS A 339 -27.06 -13.33 -29.91
C HIS A 339 -27.62 -13.75 -28.56
N THR A 340 -27.17 -14.87 -28.01
CA THR A 340 -27.71 -15.45 -26.77
C THR A 340 -26.63 -15.76 -25.75
N LEU A 341 -27.00 -15.75 -24.46
CA LEU A 341 -26.13 -16.19 -23.37
C LEU A 341 -25.62 -17.62 -23.57
N LYS A 342 -26.47 -18.50 -24.16
CA LYS A 342 -26.07 -19.89 -24.43
C LYS A 342 -24.93 -19.97 -25.44
N GLU A 343 -24.97 -19.15 -26.49
CA GLU A 343 -23.89 -19.04 -27.47
C GLU A 343 -22.62 -18.49 -26.87
N ALA A 344 -22.72 -17.42 -26.06
CA ALA A 344 -21.59 -16.84 -25.32
C ALA A 344 -20.91 -17.89 -24.41
N ARG A 345 -21.69 -18.62 -23.63
CA ARG A 345 -21.18 -19.71 -22.77
C ARG A 345 -20.57 -20.89 -23.58
N ALA A 346 -21.09 -21.16 -24.76
CA ALA A 346 -20.51 -22.19 -25.64
C ALA A 346 -19.13 -21.75 -26.16
N LEU A 347 -18.99 -20.50 -26.60
CA LEU A 347 -17.74 -19.91 -27.02
C LEU A 347 -16.72 -19.84 -25.87
N ALA A 348 -17.16 -19.44 -24.67
CA ALA A 348 -16.29 -19.43 -23.48
C ALA A 348 -15.69 -20.82 -23.20
N LYS A 349 -16.50 -21.88 -23.30
CA LYS A 349 -16.03 -23.27 -23.16
C LYS A 349 -15.05 -23.68 -24.27
N GLU A 350 -15.35 -23.30 -25.52
CA GLU A 350 -14.50 -23.59 -26.68
C GLU A 350 -13.11 -22.93 -26.53
N HIS A 351 -13.10 -21.67 -26.11
CA HIS A 351 -11.88 -20.88 -25.93
C HIS A 351 -11.25 -21.02 -24.53
N LYS A 352 -11.83 -21.84 -23.64
CA LYS A 352 -11.38 -22.07 -22.25
C LYS A 352 -11.38 -20.82 -21.37
N VAL A 353 -12.28 -19.89 -21.66
CA VAL A 353 -12.52 -18.73 -20.80
C VAL A 353 -13.41 -19.18 -19.63
N GLU A 354 -12.92 -18.98 -18.43
CA GLU A 354 -13.66 -19.32 -17.21
C GLU A 354 -14.74 -18.27 -16.93
N TYR A 355 -15.92 -18.71 -16.52
CA TYR A 355 -17.03 -17.83 -16.17
C TYR A 355 -17.87 -18.43 -15.04
N GLU A 356 -18.53 -17.55 -14.29
CA GLU A 356 -19.47 -17.95 -13.24
C GLU A 356 -20.91 -18.08 -13.78
N GLU A 357 -21.76 -18.84 -13.09
CA GLU A 357 -23.15 -19.04 -13.53
C GLU A 357 -24.00 -17.74 -13.52
N ARG A 358 -23.62 -16.78 -12.70
CA ARG A 358 -24.24 -15.44 -12.65
C ARG A 358 -23.90 -14.55 -13.85
N HIS A 359 -22.80 -14.83 -14.56
CA HIS A 359 -22.36 -14.02 -15.69
C HIS A 359 -23.34 -14.05 -16.86
N LYS A 360 -23.69 -12.87 -17.35
CA LYS A 360 -24.51 -12.62 -18.52
C LYS A 360 -23.66 -12.55 -19.79
N LYS A 361 -24.28 -12.26 -20.93
CA LYS A 361 -23.58 -12.20 -22.22
C LYS A 361 -22.46 -11.14 -22.26
N GLY A 362 -22.74 -9.97 -21.70
CA GLY A 362 -21.77 -8.87 -21.65
C GLY A 362 -20.60 -9.15 -20.73
N ASP A 363 -20.82 -9.78 -19.57
CA ASP A 363 -19.74 -10.19 -18.67
C ASP A 363 -18.77 -11.14 -19.39
N ILE A 364 -19.30 -12.10 -20.16
CA ILE A 364 -18.48 -13.05 -20.92
C ILE A 364 -17.67 -12.34 -22.01
N LEU A 365 -18.23 -11.30 -22.68
CA LEU A 365 -17.48 -10.49 -23.63
C LEU A 365 -16.29 -9.79 -22.94
N ALA A 366 -16.49 -9.25 -21.74
CA ALA A 366 -15.43 -8.62 -20.97
C ALA A 366 -14.31 -9.62 -20.61
N LEU A 367 -14.68 -10.84 -20.18
CA LEU A 367 -13.72 -11.91 -19.92
C LEU A 367 -12.90 -12.30 -21.18
N PHE A 368 -13.52 -12.33 -22.34
CA PHE A 368 -12.78 -12.53 -23.61
C PHE A 368 -11.82 -11.38 -23.90
N PHE A 369 -12.23 -10.16 -23.62
CA PHE A 369 -11.36 -9.01 -23.80
C PHE A 369 -10.13 -9.06 -22.86
N GLU A 370 -10.35 -9.33 -21.59
CA GLU A 370 -9.29 -9.47 -20.58
C GLU A 370 -8.30 -10.58 -20.95
N GLU A 371 -8.79 -11.76 -21.36
CA GLU A 371 -7.95 -12.93 -21.66
C GLU A 371 -7.15 -12.78 -22.97
N PHE A 372 -7.72 -12.15 -24.02
CA PHE A 372 -7.14 -12.21 -25.35
C PHE A 372 -6.69 -10.86 -25.93
N ALA A 373 -7.21 -9.74 -25.42
CA ALA A 373 -6.98 -8.44 -26.06
C ALA A 373 -6.13 -7.49 -25.20
N GLU A 374 -6.35 -7.45 -23.90
CA GLU A 374 -5.74 -6.45 -22.99
C GLU A 374 -4.21 -6.40 -23.09
N GLU A 375 -3.54 -7.55 -23.01
CA GLU A 375 -2.06 -7.62 -23.06
C GLU A 375 -1.44 -7.10 -24.37
N HIS A 376 -2.24 -7.04 -25.44
CA HIS A 376 -1.80 -6.57 -26.75
C HIS A 376 -1.89 -5.06 -26.95
N LEU A 377 -2.54 -4.34 -26.02
CA LEU A 377 -2.76 -2.88 -26.11
C LEU A 377 -1.53 -2.10 -25.59
N ILE A 378 -0.45 -2.19 -26.33
CA ILE A 378 0.84 -1.59 -25.92
C ILE A 378 0.87 -0.08 -26.18
N GLN A 379 0.45 0.35 -27.40
CA GLN A 379 0.37 1.77 -27.74
C GLN A 379 -0.90 2.39 -27.15
N PRO A 380 -0.94 3.72 -26.93
CA PRO A 380 -2.11 4.40 -26.41
C PRO A 380 -3.40 4.07 -27.18
N THR A 381 -4.36 3.41 -26.55
CA THR A 381 -5.57 2.87 -27.19
C THR A 381 -6.79 3.11 -26.28
N PHE A 382 -7.85 3.64 -26.87
CA PHE A 382 -9.18 3.70 -26.24
C PHE A 382 -9.99 2.47 -26.67
N VAL A 383 -10.41 1.67 -25.70
CA VAL A 383 -11.36 0.57 -25.91
C VAL A 383 -12.73 1.05 -25.55
N MET A 384 -13.61 1.13 -26.54
CA MET A 384 -14.94 1.75 -26.44
C MET A 384 -16.05 0.71 -26.41
N ASP A 385 -17.25 1.18 -26.08
CA ASP A 385 -18.50 0.43 -26.21
C ASP A 385 -18.54 -0.82 -25.33
N HIS A 386 -18.33 -0.59 -24.04
CA HIS A 386 -18.40 -1.64 -23.02
C HIS A 386 -19.83 -2.13 -22.81
N PRO A 387 -20.02 -3.42 -22.46
CA PRO A 387 -21.32 -3.99 -22.17
C PRO A 387 -22.05 -3.29 -21.01
N ILE A 388 -23.35 -3.29 -21.08
CA ILE A 388 -24.22 -2.68 -20.08
C ILE A 388 -24.11 -3.37 -18.71
N GLU A 389 -23.87 -4.67 -18.70
CA GLU A 389 -23.78 -5.51 -17.50
C GLU A 389 -22.66 -5.04 -16.55
N ILE A 390 -21.52 -4.62 -17.11
CA ILE A 390 -20.35 -4.14 -16.35
C ILE A 390 -20.26 -2.61 -16.24
N SER A 391 -21.33 -1.88 -16.62
CA SER A 391 -21.30 -0.42 -16.73
C SER A 391 -22.47 0.25 -16.00
N PRO A 392 -22.61 0.11 -14.66
CA PRO A 392 -23.81 0.50 -13.92
C PRO A 392 -24.09 2.01 -13.85
N LEU A 393 -23.10 2.86 -14.10
CA LEU A 393 -23.19 4.32 -13.96
C LEU A 393 -23.14 5.06 -15.30
N THR A 394 -23.17 4.30 -16.40
CA THR A 394 -22.94 4.80 -17.76
C THR A 394 -24.20 4.84 -18.60
N LYS A 395 -24.31 5.85 -19.44
CA LYS A 395 -25.41 5.99 -20.41
C LYS A 395 -25.35 4.93 -21.50
N LYS A 396 -26.51 4.32 -21.82
CA LYS A 396 -26.65 3.37 -22.95
C LYS A 396 -26.42 4.07 -24.28
N LYS A 397 -25.92 3.35 -25.27
CA LYS A 397 -25.91 3.82 -26.66
C LYS A 397 -27.33 3.78 -27.23
N PRO A 398 -27.82 4.88 -27.82
CA PRO A 398 -29.17 4.90 -28.38
C PRO A 398 -29.40 3.88 -29.49
N GLU A 399 -28.38 3.63 -30.31
CA GLU A 399 -28.46 2.72 -31.47
C GLU A 399 -28.35 1.25 -31.08
N ASN A 400 -27.67 0.94 -29.97
CA ASN A 400 -27.54 -0.42 -29.43
C ASN A 400 -27.46 -0.43 -27.92
N PRO A 401 -28.58 -0.56 -27.21
CA PRO A 401 -28.63 -0.47 -25.73
C PRO A 401 -27.94 -1.63 -24.98
N GLU A 402 -27.41 -2.64 -25.65
CA GLU A 402 -26.57 -3.67 -25.04
C GLU A 402 -25.18 -3.12 -24.69
N TYR A 403 -24.80 -2.01 -25.30
CA TYR A 403 -23.53 -1.31 -25.07
C TYR A 403 -23.76 0.08 -24.50
N THR A 404 -22.71 0.62 -23.91
CA THR A 404 -22.71 1.92 -23.24
C THR A 404 -21.71 2.87 -23.87
N GLU A 405 -21.92 4.17 -23.68
CA GLU A 405 -20.96 5.23 -24.03
C GLU A 405 -19.83 5.28 -22.99
N ARG A 406 -19.02 4.22 -22.93
CA ARG A 406 -17.87 4.03 -22.04
C ARG A 406 -16.64 3.70 -22.86
N PHE A 407 -15.51 4.19 -22.40
CA PHE A 407 -14.21 3.68 -22.81
C PHE A 407 -13.29 3.46 -21.62
N GLU A 408 -12.38 2.55 -21.79
CA GLU A 408 -11.17 2.45 -20.98
C GLU A 408 -9.96 2.81 -21.83
N PHE A 409 -9.03 3.56 -21.24
CA PHE A 409 -7.78 3.93 -21.88
C PHE A 409 -6.68 2.96 -21.46
N PHE A 410 -6.09 2.29 -22.44
CA PHE A 410 -5.00 1.33 -22.26
C PHE A 410 -3.68 1.86 -22.77
N MET A 411 -2.61 1.50 -22.07
CA MET A 411 -1.22 1.71 -22.50
C MET A 411 -0.34 0.69 -21.79
N ASN A 412 0.57 0.03 -22.55
CA ASN A 412 1.40 -1.06 -22.02
C ASN A 412 0.60 -2.27 -21.48
N GLY A 413 -0.58 -2.57 -22.05
CA GLY A 413 -1.49 -3.60 -21.54
C GLY A 413 -2.06 -3.28 -20.16
N TRP A 414 -2.13 -2.01 -19.77
CA TRP A 414 -2.67 -1.56 -18.48
C TRP A 414 -3.81 -0.58 -18.70
N GLU A 415 -4.88 -0.75 -17.98
CA GLU A 415 -5.91 0.27 -17.83
C GLU A 415 -5.32 1.48 -17.12
N MET A 416 -5.31 2.62 -17.81
CA MET A 416 -4.77 3.89 -17.33
C MET A 416 -5.86 4.86 -16.87
N ALA A 417 -7.05 4.75 -17.47
CA ALA A 417 -8.21 5.57 -17.16
C ALA A 417 -9.50 4.87 -17.61
N ASN A 418 -10.61 5.22 -16.93
CA ASN A 418 -11.96 4.75 -17.23
C ASN A 418 -12.89 5.96 -17.33
N ALA A 419 -13.69 6.05 -18.39
CA ALA A 419 -14.51 7.22 -18.67
C ALA A 419 -15.80 6.86 -19.39
N TYR A 420 -16.80 7.71 -19.20
CA TYR A 420 -18.08 7.51 -19.85
C TYR A 420 -18.92 8.79 -19.95
N SER A 421 -19.97 8.75 -20.81
CA SER A 421 -21.09 9.65 -20.69
C SER A 421 -21.93 9.23 -19.48
N GLU A 422 -22.08 10.16 -18.53
CA GLU A 422 -22.71 9.89 -17.25
C GLU A 422 -24.19 9.55 -17.39
N LEU A 423 -24.63 8.48 -16.74
CA LEU A 423 -26.05 8.17 -16.64
C LEU A 423 -26.75 9.22 -15.77
N ASN A 424 -27.59 10.03 -16.39
CA ASN A 424 -28.34 11.12 -15.74
C ASN A 424 -29.85 10.92 -15.73
N ASP A 425 -30.32 9.72 -16.13
CA ASP A 425 -31.71 9.29 -15.97
C ASP A 425 -31.87 8.60 -14.61
N PRO A 426 -32.60 9.21 -13.64
CA PRO A 426 -32.73 8.65 -12.30
C PRO A 426 -33.53 7.33 -12.30
N ILE A 427 -34.41 7.12 -13.27
CA ILE A 427 -35.20 5.88 -13.34
C ILE A 427 -34.31 4.71 -13.79
N ASP A 428 -33.55 4.90 -14.87
CA ASP A 428 -32.58 3.89 -15.34
C ASP A 428 -31.49 3.64 -14.26
N GLN A 429 -31.01 4.70 -13.61
CA GLN A 429 -29.99 4.55 -12.55
C GLN A 429 -30.50 3.70 -11.37
N ARG A 430 -31.74 3.88 -10.96
CA ARG A 430 -32.34 3.08 -9.87
C ARG A 430 -32.47 1.61 -10.27
N GLU A 431 -32.82 1.32 -11.52
CA GLU A 431 -32.86 -0.05 -12.04
C GLU A 431 -31.46 -0.70 -12.05
N ARG A 432 -30.41 0.09 -12.40
CA ARG A 432 -29.03 -0.38 -12.38
C ARG A 432 -28.53 -0.68 -10.97
N PHE A 433 -28.80 0.18 -10.00
CA PHE A 433 -28.45 -0.07 -8.60
C PHE A 433 -29.17 -1.29 -8.04
N LYS A 434 -30.44 -1.47 -8.37
CA LYS A 434 -31.17 -2.68 -7.99
C LYS A 434 -30.52 -3.95 -8.53
N ALA A 435 -30.06 -3.92 -9.79
CA ALA A 435 -29.33 -5.04 -10.37
C ALA A 435 -27.98 -5.31 -9.65
N GLN A 436 -27.30 -4.26 -9.20
CA GLN A 436 -26.08 -4.39 -8.38
C GLN A 436 -26.38 -5.00 -6.99
N GLU A 437 -27.47 -4.60 -6.33
CA GLU A 437 -27.91 -5.20 -5.06
C GLU A 437 -28.26 -6.68 -5.20
N GLU A 438 -28.82 -7.07 -6.35
CA GLU A 438 -29.09 -8.49 -6.67
C GLU A 438 -27.78 -9.28 -6.82
N LEU A 439 -26.71 -8.68 -7.39
CA LEU A 439 -25.38 -9.30 -7.47
C LEU A 439 -24.75 -9.41 -6.08
N LEU A 440 -24.86 -8.37 -5.26
CA LEU A 440 -24.39 -8.39 -3.87
C LEU A 440 -25.07 -9.51 -3.06
N ALA A 441 -26.39 -9.68 -3.24
CA ALA A 441 -27.14 -10.76 -2.61
C ALA A 441 -26.74 -12.17 -3.10
N GLN A 442 -26.13 -12.27 -4.28
CA GLN A 442 -25.55 -13.50 -4.84
C GLN A 442 -24.11 -13.73 -4.43
N GLY A 443 -23.54 -12.86 -3.57
CA GLY A 443 -22.18 -13.00 -3.01
C GLY A 443 -21.10 -12.20 -3.74
N ASP A 444 -21.47 -11.26 -4.59
CA ASP A 444 -20.51 -10.33 -5.19
C ASP A 444 -20.18 -9.20 -4.21
N GLU A 445 -19.10 -9.34 -3.47
CA GLU A 445 -18.68 -8.36 -2.45
C GLU A 445 -18.23 -7.01 -3.04
N GLU A 446 -18.04 -6.91 -4.35
CA GLU A 446 -17.61 -5.70 -5.06
C GLU A 446 -18.78 -4.90 -5.66
N ALA A 447 -19.99 -5.48 -5.68
CA ALA A 447 -21.17 -4.82 -6.20
C ALA A 447 -21.60 -3.63 -5.31
N ASN A 448 -22.11 -2.57 -5.94
CA ASN A 448 -22.48 -1.33 -5.26
C ASN A 448 -23.86 -1.45 -4.58
N THR A 449 -23.99 -0.78 -3.44
CA THR A 449 -25.29 -0.53 -2.79
C THR A 449 -25.88 0.79 -3.28
N THR A 450 -27.22 0.90 -3.25
CA THR A 450 -27.91 2.16 -3.61
C THR A 450 -27.51 3.28 -2.66
N ASP A 451 -27.10 4.42 -3.21
CA ASP A 451 -26.90 5.68 -2.50
C ASP A 451 -28.14 6.57 -2.72
N GLU A 452 -29.03 6.60 -1.74
CA GLU A 452 -30.29 7.34 -1.85
C GLU A 452 -30.07 8.87 -1.93
N ASP A 453 -29.02 9.41 -1.35
CA ASP A 453 -28.71 10.83 -1.48
C ASP A 453 -28.21 11.18 -2.89
N PHE A 454 -27.44 10.28 -3.51
CA PHE A 454 -27.08 10.40 -4.91
C PHE A 454 -28.30 10.28 -5.83
N MET A 455 -29.22 9.34 -5.54
CA MET A 455 -30.49 9.22 -6.29
C MET A 455 -31.32 10.49 -6.19
N ASN A 456 -31.47 11.05 -5.00
CA ASN A 456 -32.14 12.33 -4.81
C ASN A 456 -31.48 13.48 -5.61
N ALA A 457 -30.16 13.51 -5.67
CA ALA A 457 -29.44 14.50 -6.47
C ALA A 457 -29.76 14.34 -7.97
N LEU A 458 -29.78 13.11 -8.50
CA LEU A 458 -30.17 12.85 -9.90
C LEU A 458 -31.62 13.26 -10.19
N GLU A 459 -32.54 13.05 -9.26
CA GLU A 459 -33.95 13.45 -9.41
C GLU A 459 -34.12 15.00 -9.41
N ILE A 460 -33.20 15.75 -8.79
CA ILE A 460 -33.15 17.21 -8.93
C ILE A 460 -32.76 17.61 -10.36
N GLY A 461 -31.93 16.82 -11.02
CA GLY A 461 -31.52 16.96 -12.41
C GLY A 461 -30.02 17.17 -12.58
N MET A 462 -29.38 16.23 -13.26
CA MET A 462 -27.98 16.34 -13.69
C MET A 462 -27.93 16.64 -15.20
N PRO A 463 -27.17 17.66 -15.65
CA PRO A 463 -27.00 17.93 -17.07
C PRO A 463 -26.28 16.77 -17.77
N PRO A 464 -26.33 16.65 -19.12
CA PRO A 464 -25.42 15.78 -19.85
C PRO A 464 -23.98 16.02 -19.43
N THR A 465 -23.26 14.99 -19.03
CA THR A 465 -21.93 15.11 -18.40
C THR A 465 -21.02 14.01 -18.89
N GLY A 466 -19.77 14.32 -19.17
CA GLY A 466 -18.71 13.35 -19.35
C GLY A 466 -17.84 13.31 -18.09
N GLY A 467 -17.49 12.12 -17.66
CA GLY A 467 -16.61 11.88 -16.51
C GLY A 467 -15.49 10.90 -16.82
N ILE A 468 -14.37 11.04 -16.10
CA ILE A 468 -13.21 10.16 -16.25
C ILE A 468 -12.43 10.06 -14.95
N GLY A 469 -11.97 8.84 -14.64
CA GLY A 469 -11.02 8.54 -13.56
C GLY A 469 -9.65 8.12 -14.10
N PHE A 470 -8.57 8.73 -13.59
CA PHE A 470 -7.19 8.45 -13.98
C PHE A 470 -6.40 7.82 -12.83
N GLY A 471 -5.73 6.71 -13.10
CA GLY A 471 -4.73 6.13 -12.19
C GLY A 471 -3.43 6.96 -12.19
N ILE A 472 -3.29 7.91 -11.28
CA ILE A 472 -2.10 8.79 -11.23
C ILE A 472 -0.82 8.00 -10.93
N ASP A 473 -0.89 6.98 -10.10
CA ASP A 473 0.29 6.14 -9.81
C ASP A 473 0.75 5.38 -11.05
N ARG A 474 -0.18 4.80 -11.84
CA ARG A 474 0.14 4.13 -13.11
C ARG A 474 0.71 5.12 -14.13
N MET A 475 0.15 6.33 -14.25
CA MET A 475 0.71 7.40 -15.09
C MET A 475 2.16 7.71 -14.68
N CYS A 476 2.43 7.85 -13.38
CA CYS A 476 3.78 8.09 -12.89
C CYS A 476 4.72 6.91 -13.19
N MET A 477 4.27 5.66 -13.04
CA MET A 477 5.07 4.47 -13.37
C MET A 477 5.53 4.51 -14.82
N LEU A 478 4.64 4.74 -15.77
CA LEU A 478 4.98 4.79 -17.20
C LEU A 478 5.87 5.97 -17.55
N LEU A 479 5.60 7.16 -17.05
CA LEU A 479 6.37 8.37 -17.35
C LEU A 479 7.74 8.42 -16.65
N THR A 480 7.99 7.56 -15.67
CA THR A 480 9.28 7.51 -14.95
C THR A 480 10.03 6.19 -15.12
N ASP A 481 9.53 5.29 -15.99
CA ASP A 481 10.08 3.94 -16.18
C ASP A 481 10.23 3.18 -14.85
N SER A 482 9.19 3.18 -14.03
CA SER A 482 9.19 2.56 -12.72
C SER A 482 8.44 1.23 -12.77
N ALA A 483 9.12 0.12 -12.44
CA ALA A 483 8.61 -1.23 -12.64
C ALA A 483 7.45 -1.61 -11.70
N ALA A 484 7.34 -0.98 -10.54
CA ALA A 484 6.29 -1.28 -9.57
C ALA A 484 5.68 -0.01 -8.97
N ILE A 485 4.41 -0.10 -8.58
CA ILE A 485 3.69 1.00 -7.92
C ILE A 485 4.43 1.48 -6.65
N ARG A 486 5.14 0.58 -5.95
CA ARG A 486 5.96 0.90 -4.79
C ARG A 486 7.16 1.79 -5.11
N ASP A 487 7.61 1.83 -6.36
CA ASP A 487 8.70 2.70 -6.79
C ASP A 487 8.25 4.16 -6.87
N VAL A 488 6.98 4.40 -7.17
CA VAL A 488 6.38 5.74 -7.27
C VAL A 488 5.64 6.18 -6.00
N LEU A 489 5.57 5.34 -4.97
CA LEU A 489 5.04 5.66 -3.64
C LEU A 489 6.19 5.88 -2.65
N LEU A 490 6.18 7.01 -1.92
CA LEU A 490 7.22 7.30 -0.92
C LEU A 490 7.23 6.25 0.19
N PHE A 491 6.08 5.93 0.74
CA PHE A 491 5.91 4.95 1.80
C PHE A 491 4.80 3.96 1.42
N PRO A 492 5.12 2.95 0.59
CA PRO A 492 4.14 1.95 0.20
C PRO A 492 3.75 1.05 1.37
N THR A 493 2.56 0.48 1.30
CA THR A 493 2.12 -0.55 2.25
C THR A 493 3.01 -1.78 2.11
N MET A 494 3.51 -2.29 3.23
CA MET A 494 4.41 -3.44 3.27
C MET A 494 3.92 -4.47 4.29
N LYS A 495 4.00 -5.75 3.97
CA LYS A 495 3.76 -6.82 4.95
C LYS A 495 4.67 -6.64 6.17
N SER A 496 4.15 -6.89 7.38
CA SER A 496 4.95 -6.80 8.60
C SER A 496 6.09 -7.83 8.61
N GLN A 497 7.28 -7.46 9.11
CA GLN A 497 8.44 -8.39 9.14
C GLN A 497 8.23 -9.62 10.05
N GLY A 498 7.27 -9.56 10.98
CA GLY A 498 6.86 -10.71 11.81
C GLY A 498 6.07 -11.77 11.04
N ALA A 499 5.24 -11.37 10.07
CA ALA A 499 4.49 -12.31 9.22
C ALA A 499 5.42 -13.11 8.29
N ALA A 500 6.48 -12.47 7.75
CA ALA A 500 7.46 -13.16 6.90
C ALA A 500 8.28 -14.25 7.65
N LYS A 501 8.49 -14.10 8.96
CA LYS A 501 9.15 -15.15 9.76
C LYS A 501 8.24 -16.36 9.99
N ASN A 502 6.94 -16.15 10.09
CA ASN A 502 5.98 -17.25 10.23
C ASN A 502 5.79 -18.00 8.90
N GLU A 503 5.76 -17.31 7.75
CA GLU A 503 5.74 -17.96 6.43
C GLU A 503 7.06 -18.72 6.15
N ALA A 504 8.23 -18.18 6.52
CA ALA A 504 9.51 -18.83 6.35
C ALA A 504 9.68 -20.06 7.27
N ASN A 505 9.13 -20.05 8.48
CA ASN A 505 9.13 -21.21 9.37
C ASN A 505 8.16 -22.30 8.90
N ASN A 506 7.02 -21.94 8.31
CA ASN A 506 6.12 -22.91 7.69
C ASN A 506 6.70 -23.49 6.39
N ALA A 507 7.47 -22.72 5.62
CA ALA A 507 8.20 -23.22 4.44
C ALA A 507 9.44 -24.07 4.80
N ALA A 508 10.06 -23.85 5.96
CA ALA A 508 11.23 -24.60 6.42
C ALA A 508 10.89 -26.01 6.96
N GLN A 509 9.62 -26.30 7.20
CA GLN A 509 9.16 -27.65 7.58
C GLN A 509 8.76 -28.52 6.38
N ALA A 510 8.76 -27.98 5.16
CA ALA A 510 8.65 -28.76 3.94
C ALA A 510 10.04 -29.27 3.52
N THR A 511 10.28 -30.56 3.66
CA THR A 511 11.51 -31.27 3.25
C THR A 511 11.76 -31.04 1.74
N PRO A 512 13.02 -30.82 1.31
CA PRO A 512 13.33 -30.62 -0.08
C PRO A 512 13.20 -31.93 -0.87
N VAL A 513 12.25 -31.99 -1.78
CA VAL A 513 12.24 -32.99 -2.85
C VAL A 513 12.92 -32.39 -4.08
N ALA A 514 13.90 -33.15 -4.58
CA ALA A 514 14.79 -32.81 -5.69
C ALA A 514 14.02 -32.40 -6.96
N ALA A 515 14.61 -31.46 -7.69
CA ALA A 515 14.19 -31.03 -9.01
C ALA A 515 13.96 -32.22 -9.97
N LYS A 516 12.76 -32.34 -10.49
CA LYS A 516 12.44 -33.16 -11.67
C LYS A 516 11.54 -32.35 -12.61
N VAL A 517 12.07 -32.24 -13.82
CA VAL A 517 11.43 -32.10 -15.13
C VAL A 517 9.92 -31.77 -15.14
N VAL A 518 9.63 -30.64 -15.77
CA VAL A 518 8.29 -30.14 -16.13
C VAL A 518 7.54 -31.16 -16.97
N VAL A 519 6.44 -31.65 -16.42
CA VAL A 519 5.32 -32.26 -17.14
C VAL A 519 4.08 -31.56 -16.60
N PRO A 520 3.10 -31.20 -17.42
CA PRO A 520 1.95 -30.41 -16.95
C PRO A 520 1.18 -31.24 -15.93
N VAL A 521 1.01 -30.70 -14.74
CA VAL A 521 0.16 -31.27 -13.70
C VAL A 521 -1.05 -30.35 -13.56
N GLU A 522 -2.18 -30.96 -13.67
CA GLU A 522 -3.50 -30.45 -13.32
C GLU A 522 -3.46 -29.57 -12.06
N GLU A 523 -4.12 -28.41 -12.15
CA GLU A 523 -4.40 -27.54 -11.03
C GLU A 523 -5.03 -28.30 -9.89
N THR A 524 -4.34 -28.37 -8.75
CA THR A 524 -5.00 -28.68 -7.49
C THR A 524 -5.46 -27.37 -6.89
N ALA A 525 -6.77 -27.25 -6.79
CA ALA A 525 -7.53 -26.17 -6.20
C ALA A 525 -6.86 -25.54 -4.96
N VAL A 526 -6.89 -24.21 -4.90
CA VAL A 526 -6.82 -23.42 -3.66
C VAL A 526 -7.69 -24.13 -2.63
N PRO A 527 -7.22 -24.39 -1.39
CA PRO A 527 -8.09 -24.95 -0.38
C PRO A 527 -9.25 -23.99 -0.20
N ALA A 528 -10.43 -24.41 -0.64
CA ALA A 528 -11.68 -23.74 -0.39
C ALA A 528 -11.73 -23.34 1.09
N LYS A 529 -12.16 -22.11 1.39
CA LYS A 529 -12.70 -21.78 2.71
C LYS A 529 -13.54 -22.99 3.10
N VAL A 530 -13.15 -23.73 4.12
CA VAL A 530 -13.99 -24.76 4.68
C VAL A 530 -15.19 -23.99 5.22
N GLU A 531 -16.28 -23.95 4.45
CA GLU A 531 -17.57 -23.54 5.00
C GLU A 531 -17.88 -24.57 6.07
N ILE A 532 -17.76 -24.14 7.31
CA ILE A 532 -18.16 -24.97 8.46
C ILE A 532 -19.68 -24.95 8.42
N ASP A 533 -20.28 -26.05 8.01
CA ASP A 533 -21.72 -26.22 8.06
C ASP A 533 -22.20 -26.36 9.52
N PHE A 534 -22.83 -25.33 10.03
CA PHE A 534 -23.41 -25.29 11.36
C PHE A 534 -24.88 -25.75 11.39
N SER A 535 -25.44 -26.25 10.29
CA SER A 535 -26.86 -26.64 10.19
C SER A 535 -27.26 -27.75 11.18
N ASN A 536 -26.31 -28.56 11.64
CA ASN A 536 -26.48 -29.64 12.60
C ASN A 536 -25.88 -29.34 13.98
N VAL A 537 -25.58 -28.06 14.27
CA VAL A 537 -25.01 -27.62 15.54
C VAL A 537 -26.10 -27.05 16.42
N GLU A 538 -26.23 -27.61 17.62
CA GLU A 538 -27.10 -27.09 18.66
C GLU A 538 -26.25 -26.35 19.70
N VAL A 539 -26.64 -25.12 20.04
CA VAL A 539 -26.03 -24.32 21.13
C VAL A 539 -27.03 -24.12 22.25
N GLU A 540 -26.54 -23.96 23.48
CA GLU A 540 -27.40 -23.61 24.61
C GLU A 540 -28.11 -22.29 24.35
N PRO A 541 -29.44 -22.17 24.66
CA PRO A 541 -30.15 -20.92 24.51
C PRO A 541 -29.58 -19.85 25.42
N LEU A 542 -29.71 -18.59 24.99
CA LEU A 542 -29.32 -17.43 25.82
C LEU A 542 -30.09 -17.41 27.12
N PHE A 543 -29.46 -16.99 28.21
CA PHE A 543 -30.14 -16.73 29.47
C PHE A 543 -31.12 -15.55 29.31
N GLU A 544 -32.33 -15.70 29.84
CA GLU A 544 -33.32 -14.64 29.87
C GLU A 544 -33.05 -13.63 30.99
N ASP A 545 -32.44 -14.08 32.08
CA ASP A 545 -32.09 -13.24 33.22
C ASP A 545 -30.85 -12.38 32.92
N MET A 546 -31.01 -11.07 33.16
CA MET A 546 -29.92 -10.10 32.96
C MET A 546 -28.98 -10.07 34.17
N VAL A 547 -27.69 -10.06 33.91
CA VAL A 547 -26.65 -9.83 34.94
C VAL A 547 -26.31 -8.34 34.95
N ASP A 548 -26.42 -7.70 36.12
CA ASP A 548 -26.03 -6.30 36.26
C ASP A 548 -24.51 -6.11 36.13
N PHE A 549 -24.10 -4.93 35.71
CA PHE A 549 -22.69 -4.61 35.45
C PHE A 549 -21.82 -4.72 36.71
N GLU A 550 -22.37 -4.43 37.89
CA GLU A 550 -21.64 -4.51 39.17
C GLU A 550 -21.30 -5.96 39.50
N THR A 551 -22.22 -6.89 39.27
CA THR A 551 -22.01 -8.33 39.44
C THR A 551 -21.01 -8.85 38.42
N PHE A 552 -21.15 -8.50 37.15
CA PHE A 552 -20.23 -8.91 36.09
C PHE A 552 -18.81 -8.39 36.33
N SER A 553 -18.66 -7.12 36.72
CA SER A 553 -17.37 -6.47 36.94
C SER A 553 -16.53 -7.07 38.09
N LYS A 554 -17.14 -7.89 38.94
CA LYS A 554 -16.43 -8.67 39.99
C LYS A 554 -15.68 -9.87 39.43
N SER A 555 -15.94 -10.27 38.21
CA SER A 555 -15.21 -11.36 37.53
C SER A 555 -13.89 -10.87 36.99
N ASP A 556 -12.79 -11.57 37.28
CA ASP A 556 -11.45 -11.20 36.85
C ASP A 556 -10.99 -12.15 35.72
N PHE A 557 -11.27 -11.78 34.47
CA PHE A 557 -10.84 -12.48 33.29
C PHE A 557 -9.42 -12.07 32.91
N ARG A 558 -8.52 -13.05 32.77
CA ARG A 558 -7.10 -12.84 32.46
C ARG A 558 -6.64 -13.70 31.30
N ALA A 559 -5.71 -13.16 30.52
CA ALA A 559 -4.86 -13.95 29.66
C ALA A 559 -3.85 -14.71 30.51
N VAL A 560 -3.80 -16.03 30.39
CA VAL A 560 -2.88 -16.89 31.16
C VAL A 560 -2.02 -17.71 30.21
N LYS A 561 -0.71 -17.77 30.47
CA LYS A 561 0.21 -18.56 29.63
C LYS A 561 0.44 -19.95 30.22
N VAL A 562 0.26 -20.99 29.40
CA VAL A 562 0.48 -22.36 29.83
C VAL A 562 1.97 -22.66 29.87
N LYS A 563 2.52 -22.82 31.07
CA LYS A 563 3.90 -23.27 31.30
C LYS A 563 4.03 -24.77 31.17
N GLU A 564 3.12 -25.50 31.83
CA GLU A 564 3.07 -26.94 31.81
C GLU A 564 1.62 -27.40 31.73
N CYS A 565 1.38 -28.52 31.07
CA CYS A 565 0.11 -29.21 31.02
C CYS A 565 0.34 -30.70 31.12
N GLU A 566 -0.34 -31.40 32.03
CA GLU A 566 -0.22 -32.82 32.22
C GLU A 566 -1.57 -33.48 32.53
N ALA A 567 -1.71 -34.76 32.12
CA ALA A 567 -2.89 -35.54 32.45
C ALA A 567 -2.92 -35.87 33.96
N VAL A 568 -4.09 -35.69 34.59
CA VAL A 568 -4.22 -36.01 36.02
C VAL A 568 -4.26 -37.54 36.24
N PRO A 569 -3.36 -38.13 37.06
CA PRO A 569 -3.37 -39.55 37.32
C PRO A 569 -4.73 -40.05 37.82
N LYS A 570 -5.22 -41.13 37.26
CA LYS A 570 -6.51 -41.78 37.57
C LYS A 570 -7.75 -41.00 37.08
N SER A 571 -7.60 -39.91 36.34
CA SER A 571 -8.68 -39.25 35.61
C SER A 571 -8.47 -39.41 34.10
N LYS A 572 -9.52 -39.75 33.36
CA LYS A 572 -9.49 -39.81 31.91
C LYS A 572 -9.80 -38.44 31.27
N LYS A 573 -10.42 -37.53 32.06
CA LYS A 573 -10.97 -36.26 31.53
C LYS A 573 -10.20 -35.00 31.95
N LEU A 574 -9.39 -35.09 33.03
CA LEU A 574 -8.78 -33.93 33.63
C LEU A 574 -7.36 -33.69 33.14
N LEU A 575 -7.09 -32.48 32.69
CA LEU A 575 -5.76 -31.92 32.52
C LEU A 575 -5.46 -30.96 33.68
N LYS A 576 -4.23 -30.99 34.17
CA LYS A 576 -3.68 -30.06 35.15
C LYS A 576 -2.79 -29.05 34.41
N PHE A 577 -3.06 -27.81 34.61
CA PHE A 577 -2.33 -26.69 34.04
C PHE A 577 -1.50 -25.99 35.11
N LEU A 578 -0.25 -25.68 34.78
CA LEU A 578 0.58 -24.73 35.48
C LEU A 578 0.66 -23.46 34.62
N LEU A 579 0.08 -22.37 35.12
CA LEU A 579 -0.19 -21.17 34.35
C LEU A 579 0.55 -19.96 34.93
N ASP A 580 1.13 -19.13 34.06
CA ASP A 580 1.53 -17.78 34.39
C ASP A 580 0.34 -16.83 34.18
N ASP A 581 -0.10 -16.18 35.22
CA ASP A 581 -1.18 -15.18 35.21
C ASP A 581 -0.68 -13.75 35.46
N GLY A 582 0.64 -13.52 35.36
CA GLY A 582 1.28 -12.24 35.57
C GLY A 582 1.43 -11.83 37.04
N SER A 583 0.98 -12.65 38.01
CA SER A 583 1.11 -12.35 39.44
C SER A 583 2.50 -12.64 40.03
N GLY A 584 3.35 -13.32 39.26
CA GLY A 584 4.66 -13.80 39.72
C GLY A 584 4.63 -15.13 40.48
N VAL A 585 3.45 -15.72 40.67
CA VAL A 585 3.25 -17.04 41.28
C VAL A 585 2.45 -17.91 40.31
N ASP A 586 2.96 -19.11 40.03
CA ASP A 586 2.30 -20.02 39.10
C ASP A 586 0.95 -20.49 39.63
N ARG A 587 -0.07 -20.39 38.80
CA ARG A 587 -1.45 -20.77 39.12
C ARG A 587 -1.74 -22.20 38.65
N VAL A 588 -2.36 -23.01 39.49
CA VAL A 588 -2.83 -24.33 39.12
C VAL A 588 -4.32 -24.31 38.81
N ILE A 589 -4.68 -24.76 37.60
CA ILE A 589 -6.09 -24.97 37.20
C ILE A 589 -6.25 -26.41 36.67
N LEU A 590 -7.33 -27.06 37.07
CA LEU A 590 -7.75 -28.33 36.49
C LEU A 590 -8.94 -28.10 35.56
N SER A 591 -8.90 -28.68 34.36
CA SER A 591 -9.98 -28.61 33.38
C SER A 591 -10.32 -29.97 32.79
N GLY A 592 -11.60 -30.21 32.53
CA GLY A 592 -12.13 -31.49 32.04
C GLY A 592 -12.04 -31.62 30.50
N ILE A 593 -10.94 -31.23 29.90
CA ILE A 593 -10.81 -31.12 28.45
C ILE A 593 -9.86 -32.14 27.80
N HIS A 594 -9.44 -33.14 28.53
CA HIS A 594 -8.51 -34.18 28.03
C HIS A 594 -9.12 -35.04 26.89
N ASP A 595 -10.43 -35.15 26.81
CA ASP A 595 -11.10 -35.87 25.71
C ASP A 595 -11.02 -35.08 24.37
N TYR A 596 -10.63 -33.77 24.41
CA TYR A 596 -10.61 -32.86 23.27
C TYR A 596 -9.21 -32.35 22.90
N TYR A 597 -8.26 -32.33 23.87
CA TYR A 597 -6.93 -31.74 23.67
C TYR A 597 -5.84 -32.57 24.31
N GLU A 598 -4.79 -32.85 23.57
CA GLU A 598 -3.56 -33.43 24.13
C GLU A 598 -2.77 -32.37 24.90
N PRO A 599 -2.13 -32.69 26.02
CA PRO A 599 -1.37 -31.75 26.86
C PRO A 599 -0.33 -30.96 26.09
N GLU A 600 0.40 -31.60 25.19
CA GLU A 600 1.50 -31.03 24.41
C GLU A 600 1.02 -29.90 23.46
N PHE A 601 -0.22 -29.98 22.98
CA PHE A 601 -0.81 -28.95 22.12
C PHE A 601 -1.03 -27.64 22.87
N LEU A 602 -1.31 -27.73 24.19
CA LEU A 602 -1.68 -26.58 25.02
C LEU A 602 -0.48 -25.89 25.65
N VAL A 603 0.66 -26.57 25.79
CA VAL A 603 1.87 -25.97 26.37
C VAL A 603 2.37 -24.80 25.50
N GLY A 604 2.68 -23.68 26.13
CA GLY A 604 3.13 -22.45 25.48
C GLY A 604 2.03 -21.58 24.90
N LYS A 605 0.77 -22.03 24.89
CA LYS A 605 -0.39 -21.23 24.43
C LYS A 605 -0.81 -20.22 25.47
N THR A 606 -1.42 -19.14 25.01
CA THR A 606 -2.09 -18.15 25.84
C THR A 606 -3.58 -18.44 25.82
N LEU A 607 -4.18 -18.64 26.99
CA LEU A 607 -5.60 -19.01 27.16
C LEU A 607 -6.35 -17.93 27.92
N LEU A 608 -7.68 -17.93 27.78
CA LEU A 608 -8.57 -17.11 28.62
C LEU A 608 -8.96 -17.89 29.88
N ALA A 609 -8.77 -17.30 31.05
CA ALA A 609 -9.20 -17.85 32.32
C ALA A 609 -9.86 -16.79 33.23
N ILE A 610 -10.78 -17.26 34.07
CA ILE A 610 -11.26 -16.48 35.22
C ILE A 610 -10.41 -16.87 36.43
N THR A 611 -9.77 -15.88 37.04
CA THR A 611 -8.70 -16.08 38.03
C THR A 611 -9.12 -15.85 39.48
N ASN A 612 -10.24 -15.22 39.72
CA ASN A 612 -10.72 -14.89 41.06
C ASN A 612 -11.83 -15.82 41.58
N LEU A 613 -11.89 -17.04 41.07
CA LEU A 613 -12.76 -18.05 41.65
C LEU A 613 -12.13 -18.66 42.95
N PRO A 614 -12.93 -18.99 43.97
CA PRO A 614 -12.41 -19.67 45.15
C PRO A 614 -11.79 -21.04 44.79
N PRO A 615 -10.70 -21.46 45.44
CA PRO A 615 -10.08 -22.73 45.18
C PRO A 615 -11.04 -23.92 45.34
N ARG A 616 -11.08 -24.82 44.35
CA ARG A 616 -11.90 -26.04 44.38
C ARG A 616 -11.03 -27.27 44.36
N LYS A 617 -11.21 -28.16 45.32
CA LYS A 617 -10.45 -29.39 45.38
C LYS A 617 -10.98 -30.43 44.40
N MET A 618 -10.16 -30.86 43.46
CA MET A 618 -10.47 -31.87 42.45
C MET A 618 -9.36 -32.92 42.41
N MET A 619 -9.71 -34.20 42.62
CA MET A 619 -8.75 -35.31 42.68
C MET A 619 -7.56 -35.09 43.66
N GLY A 620 -7.81 -34.33 44.74
CA GLY A 620 -6.78 -34.02 45.75
C GLY A 620 -5.94 -32.77 45.46
N ILE A 621 -6.11 -32.11 44.29
CA ILE A 621 -5.40 -30.92 43.85
C ILE A 621 -6.35 -29.73 43.92
N ASP A 622 -5.85 -28.60 44.41
CA ASP A 622 -6.62 -27.36 44.46
C ASP A 622 -6.57 -26.63 43.10
N SER A 623 -7.72 -26.51 42.43
CA SER A 623 -7.89 -25.73 41.21
C SER A 623 -8.28 -24.29 41.57
N CYS A 624 -7.45 -23.33 41.16
CA CYS A 624 -7.54 -21.91 41.53
C CYS A 624 -8.01 -21.04 40.36
N GLY A 625 -9.15 -21.34 39.77
CA GLY A 625 -9.70 -20.65 38.60
C GLY A 625 -10.36 -21.59 37.61
N MET A 626 -10.74 -21.07 36.46
CA MET A 626 -11.36 -21.85 35.39
C MET A 626 -10.88 -21.37 34.02
N ILE A 627 -10.48 -22.29 33.15
CA ILE A 627 -10.20 -22.01 31.73
C ILE A 627 -11.53 -21.87 31.01
N ILE A 628 -11.68 -20.84 30.20
CA ILE A 628 -12.90 -20.57 29.44
C ILE A 628 -12.85 -21.34 28.12
N SER A 629 -13.95 -22.02 27.83
CA SER A 629 -14.14 -22.78 26.58
C SER A 629 -15.58 -22.61 26.09
N ALA A 630 -15.77 -22.68 24.78
CA ALA A 630 -17.07 -22.74 24.13
C ALA A 630 -17.48 -24.21 23.97
N THR A 631 -18.71 -24.54 24.36
CA THR A 631 -19.32 -25.87 24.20
C THR A 631 -20.51 -25.80 23.26
N HIS A 632 -20.71 -26.85 22.47
CA HIS A 632 -21.81 -27.00 21.52
C HIS A 632 -22.08 -28.49 21.29
N LEU A 633 -23.22 -28.82 20.69
CA LEU A 633 -23.54 -30.18 20.31
C LEU A 633 -23.52 -30.31 18.78
N VAL A 634 -22.83 -31.32 18.25
CA VAL A 634 -22.87 -31.70 16.85
C VAL A 634 -23.45 -33.11 16.75
N GLU A 635 -24.61 -33.25 16.15
CA GLU A 635 -25.32 -34.53 16.05
C GLU A 635 -25.49 -35.22 17.44
N GLY A 636 -25.76 -34.44 18.49
CA GLY A 636 -25.93 -34.92 19.87
C GLY A 636 -24.63 -35.31 20.56
N ARG A 637 -23.47 -35.02 20.00
CA ARG A 637 -22.14 -35.18 20.64
C ARG A 637 -21.59 -33.82 21.06
N GLU A 638 -21.09 -33.77 22.29
CA GLU A 638 -20.47 -32.54 22.80
C GLU A 638 -19.17 -32.23 22.07
N GLY A 639 -19.10 -31.02 21.51
CA GLY A 639 -17.88 -30.39 21.00
C GLY A 639 -17.42 -29.31 21.98
N LEU A 640 -16.10 -29.14 22.16
CA LEU A 640 -15.52 -28.16 23.07
C LEU A 640 -14.32 -27.49 22.40
N ASN A 641 -14.31 -26.15 22.42
CA ASN A 641 -13.19 -25.34 21.94
C ASN A 641 -12.68 -24.44 23.07
N VAL A 642 -11.41 -24.60 23.44
CA VAL A 642 -10.74 -23.70 24.38
C VAL A 642 -10.50 -22.36 23.69
N LEU A 643 -10.75 -21.24 24.36
CA LEU A 643 -10.47 -19.92 23.84
C LEU A 643 -8.97 -19.63 23.92
N ILE A 644 -8.29 -19.88 22.80
CA ILE A 644 -6.87 -19.58 22.63
C ILE A 644 -6.73 -18.16 22.15
N LEU A 645 -5.99 -17.34 22.90
CA LEU A 645 -5.69 -15.95 22.59
C LEU A 645 -4.41 -15.83 21.77
N ASP A 646 -4.19 -14.66 21.14
CA ASP A 646 -2.92 -14.38 20.48
C ASP A 646 -1.76 -14.41 21.50
N ASP A 647 -0.71 -15.17 21.20
CA ASP A 647 0.47 -15.32 22.08
C ASP A 647 1.26 -14.01 22.31
N LYS A 648 0.90 -12.93 21.60
CA LYS A 648 1.41 -11.58 21.83
C LYS A 648 0.78 -10.89 23.05
N ILE A 649 -0.37 -11.42 23.52
CA ILE A 649 -1.01 -10.89 24.73
C ILE A 649 -0.19 -11.35 25.93
N PRO A 650 0.34 -10.43 26.75
CA PRO A 650 1.16 -10.79 27.88
C PRO A 650 0.33 -11.52 28.95
N ALA A 651 0.96 -12.47 29.64
CA ALA A 651 0.36 -13.11 30.81
C ALA A 651 -0.07 -12.06 31.85
N GLY A 652 -1.27 -12.21 32.38
CA GLY A 652 -1.86 -11.27 33.34
C GLY A 652 -2.64 -10.11 32.70
N ALA A 653 -2.66 -9.98 31.37
CA ALA A 653 -3.49 -8.98 30.72
C ALA A 653 -4.96 -9.20 31.08
N LYS A 654 -5.64 -8.15 31.57
CA LYS A 654 -7.06 -8.19 31.93
C LYS A 654 -7.91 -8.05 30.68
N LEU A 655 -8.96 -8.88 30.59
CA LEU A 655 -9.98 -8.79 29.55
C LEU A 655 -11.25 -8.18 30.16
N TYR A 656 -11.92 -7.35 29.35
CA TYR A 656 -13.11 -6.58 29.75
C TYR A 656 -14.29 -6.99 28.88
#